data_a9bbde89c3759aedb01e53b3eb195e4f
#
_entry.id   a9bbde89c3759aedb01e53b3eb195e4f
#
_cell.length_a   1.000
_cell.length_b   1.000
_cell.length_c   1.000
_cell.angle_alpha   90.00
_cell.angle_beta   90.00
_cell.angle_gamma   90.00
#
_symmetry.space_group_name_H-M   'P 1'
#
loop_
_entity.id
_entity.type
_entity.pdbx_description
1 polymer ?
#
loop_
_entity_poly.entity_id
_entity_poly.type
_entity_poly.pdbx_seq_one_letter_code
_entity_poly.pdbx_strand_id
1 'polypeptide(L)'
;MKKYMLPVVFCALALSASAQTAQQQDAATAKLDRSLRAVKRQQDAFALSHRATRAGGALTVADSLAAPTINYNGTRQSILAPLSLIITTQPNASTDVAEMLQQAGQHATRISATTVTARVAPQWLTRLAEDQRVVQLTASKRLRPFLQKARAATGVDRVHQKDNLYTPFTGKGVIVGVIDQSFEFKHMGVLDADGKSRAKMIWDRSKDYEKDLQSTAAPILDVDASKQTHDTYDSGSGHGTHVTNIAAGSKHDNNPYYGVAPNADIIMVPSSFAQDEIIEDVQKIKEYAEKQQQPWVVNMSLGSVIGPHDGSTDYDQAMDKMARDKGGIITAAMGNEGDLMLHASSTFQPGETKFLFVDYSKDPDGEEDDLTYIDFWGFDKTTQEQFTVTPILALTKNGNNNQDAVPQISRRTTTFWKKYLEEGEIFSEIAANNNRENHYLALKINKLLADIGKNYDDVVFGLEITAKKTNASAATLHGWIYADAPNSAEFTKLATNATHESINPDNLYIVGEGAASIPSSIAVGSFTTHVLNKKKSKEKEGSRSTFSSNGPWLNANYTKPAVLAPGSYLLSAINQYAPDFEKSDAKYTGKLGTRSYYYGYMEGTSMATPFVAGSIALWLEANPQLSYTDVLDILKETSNKHLDMGGKEWTPTYGYGMINVYAGLKLALKKAGKDPLTAIERVSGSAAPATFHTTATQWQILFNNPERTATIEVMSLDGRSLYRQQLSSIAQGDEVNIDTDRFTPGVYVLQVSTSGAKIAQKMVRQ
;
A
#
# COMPACT_ATOMS: atom_id res chain seq x y z
N MET A 1 50.33 -27.79 63.89
CA MET A 1 49.77 -26.86 62.84
C MET A 1 50.02 -27.30 61.40
N LYS A 2 49.86 -28.57 61.03
CA LYS A 2 50.07 -29.08 59.64
C LYS A 2 48.93 -29.92 59.09
N LYS A 3 47.77 -29.98 59.73
CA LYS A 3 46.64 -30.82 59.29
C LYS A 3 45.37 -30.01 58.80
N TYR A 4 45.41 -28.68 58.78
CA TYR A 4 44.27 -27.85 58.33
C TYR A 4 44.54 -26.98 57.11
N MET A 5 45.71 -27.05 56.49
CA MET A 5 46.03 -26.24 55.29
C MET A 5 45.68 -26.88 53.95
N LEU A 6 45.49 -28.24 53.88
CA LEU A 6 45.18 -28.90 52.60
C LEU A 6 43.73 -28.68 52.10
N PRO A 7 42.68 -28.65 52.93
CA PRO A 7 41.32 -28.46 52.38
C PRO A 7 41.04 -26.99 51.94
N VAL A 8 41.71 -25.98 52.57
CA VAL A 8 41.49 -24.59 52.24
C VAL A 8 42.14 -24.22 50.88
N VAL A 9 43.31 -24.81 50.57
CA VAL A 9 44.00 -24.59 49.27
C VAL A 9 43.22 -25.31 48.12
N PHE A 10 42.65 -26.47 48.37
CA PHE A 10 41.82 -27.15 47.36
C PHE A 10 40.46 -26.45 47.13
N CYS A 11 39.84 -25.90 48.16
CA CYS A 11 38.62 -25.05 47.99
C CYS A 11 38.93 -23.73 47.30
N ALA A 12 40.07 -23.07 47.61
CA ALA A 12 40.49 -21.85 46.95
C ALA A 12 40.85 -22.06 45.48
N LEU A 13 41.53 -23.18 45.13
CA LEU A 13 41.81 -23.56 43.75
C LEU A 13 40.56 -24.00 42.98
N ALA A 14 39.59 -24.66 43.62
CA ALA A 14 38.32 -24.99 43.01
C ALA A 14 37.42 -23.77 42.79
N LEU A 15 37.44 -22.81 43.74
CA LEU A 15 36.73 -21.53 43.60
C LEU A 15 37.35 -20.62 42.55
N SER A 16 38.71 -20.58 42.47
CA SER A 16 39.41 -19.83 41.42
C SER A 16 39.22 -20.45 40.02
N ALA A 17 39.20 -21.78 39.91
CA ALA A 17 38.89 -22.47 38.66
C ALA A 17 37.43 -22.28 38.21
N SER A 18 36.47 -22.29 39.15
CA SER A 18 35.06 -22.02 38.83
C SER A 18 34.82 -20.54 38.50
N ALA A 19 35.51 -19.62 39.14
CA ALA A 19 35.46 -18.19 38.79
C ALA A 19 36.10 -17.90 37.43
N GLN A 20 37.21 -18.53 37.08
CA GLN A 20 37.82 -18.41 35.76
C GLN A 20 36.96 -18.99 34.66
N THR A 21 36.26 -20.12 34.87
CA THR A 21 35.32 -20.67 33.92
C THR A 21 34.07 -19.82 33.75
N ALA A 22 33.54 -19.22 34.80
CA ALA A 22 32.43 -18.27 34.73
C ALA A 22 32.80 -16.99 33.96
N GLN A 23 33.99 -16.43 34.21
CA GLN A 23 34.48 -15.24 33.52
C GLN A 23 34.76 -15.52 32.04
N GLN A 24 35.25 -16.72 31.66
CA GLN A 24 35.40 -17.13 30.26
C GLN A 24 34.04 -17.33 29.55
N GLN A 25 33.05 -17.86 30.24
CA GLN A 25 31.66 -18.00 29.68
C GLN A 25 31.00 -16.64 29.46
N ASP A 26 31.17 -15.69 30.38
CA ASP A 26 30.68 -14.33 30.22
C ASP A 26 31.36 -13.61 29.03
N ALA A 27 32.64 -13.75 28.87
CA ALA A 27 33.40 -13.20 27.76
C ALA A 27 32.99 -13.82 26.41
N ALA A 28 32.77 -15.13 26.35
CA ALA A 28 32.25 -15.82 25.16
C ALA A 28 30.80 -15.36 24.80
N THR A 29 29.95 -15.21 25.79
CA THR A 29 28.57 -14.74 25.60
C THR A 29 28.51 -13.27 25.11
N ALA A 30 29.48 -12.45 25.55
CA ALA A 30 29.61 -11.06 25.11
C ALA A 30 29.85 -10.91 23.60
N LYS A 31 30.48 -11.89 22.96
CA LYS A 31 30.75 -11.92 21.51
C LYS A 31 29.50 -12.21 20.66
N LEU A 32 28.39 -12.69 21.25
CA LEU A 32 27.17 -13.04 20.56
C LEU A 32 26.27 -11.81 20.42
N ASP A 33 25.64 -11.63 19.26
CA ASP A 33 24.54 -10.67 19.14
C ASP A 33 23.30 -11.14 19.93
N ARG A 34 22.28 -10.26 20.01
CA ARG A 34 21.05 -10.52 20.78
C ARG A 34 20.34 -11.81 20.36
N SER A 35 20.28 -12.06 19.04
CA SER A 35 19.60 -13.23 18.49
C SER A 35 20.33 -14.52 18.85
N LEU A 36 21.65 -14.54 18.72
CA LEU A 36 22.49 -15.70 19.06
C LEU A 36 22.53 -15.96 20.56
N ARG A 37 22.49 -14.93 21.41
CA ARG A 37 22.35 -15.10 22.88
C ARG A 37 21.03 -15.82 23.25
N ALA A 38 19.94 -15.50 22.54
CA ALA A 38 18.66 -16.15 22.74
C ALA A 38 18.70 -17.63 22.31
N VAL A 39 19.30 -17.93 21.14
CA VAL A 39 19.52 -19.31 20.67
C VAL A 39 20.33 -20.10 21.68
N LYS A 40 21.49 -19.56 22.11
CA LYS A 40 22.38 -20.23 23.06
C LYS A 40 21.69 -20.54 24.38
N ARG A 41 20.97 -19.59 24.97
CA ARG A 41 20.21 -19.81 26.22
C ARG A 41 19.21 -20.97 26.11
N GLN A 42 18.50 -21.08 24.99
CA GLN A 42 17.55 -22.18 24.78
C GLN A 42 18.27 -23.50 24.51
N GLN A 43 19.38 -23.51 23.81
CA GLN A 43 20.22 -24.69 23.62
C GLN A 43 20.77 -25.21 24.96
N ASP A 44 21.28 -24.33 25.82
CA ASP A 44 21.78 -24.67 27.15
C ASP A 44 20.68 -25.24 28.04
N ALA A 45 19.49 -24.61 28.06
CA ALA A 45 18.32 -25.10 28.80
C ALA A 45 17.84 -26.48 28.31
N PHE A 46 17.79 -26.67 26.99
CA PHE A 46 17.44 -27.96 26.38
C PHE A 46 18.44 -29.03 26.71
N ALA A 47 19.73 -28.76 26.64
CA ALA A 47 20.82 -29.68 27.00
C ALA A 47 20.77 -30.10 28.49
N LEU A 48 20.47 -29.14 29.39
CA LEU A 48 20.34 -29.39 30.83
C LEU A 48 19.12 -30.30 31.12
N SER A 49 17.98 -30.06 30.51
CA SER A 49 16.78 -30.90 30.69
C SER A 49 16.96 -32.33 30.21
N HIS A 50 17.72 -32.55 29.15
CA HIS A 50 17.99 -33.86 28.59
C HIS A 50 19.15 -34.60 29.30
N ARG A 51 20.11 -33.88 29.93
CA ARG A 51 21.11 -34.48 30.81
C ARG A 51 20.52 -35.00 32.12
N ALA A 52 19.49 -34.35 32.64
CA ALA A 52 18.77 -34.78 33.85
C ALA A 52 17.94 -36.06 33.64
N THR A 53 17.53 -36.36 32.39
CA THR A 53 16.67 -37.50 32.05
C THR A 53 17.42 -38.72 31.50
N ARG A 54 18.67 -38.58 31.04
CA ARG A 54 19.49 -39.65 30.43
C ARG A 54 20.96 -39.53 30.81
N ALA A 55 21.48 -40.56 31.47
CA ALA A 55 22.89 -40.70 31.72
C ALA A 55 23.65 -40.98 30.40
N GLY A 56 24.19 -39.95 29.75
CA GLY A 56 25.30 -40.07 28.75
C GLY A 56 24.95 -40.47 27.32
N GLY A 57 23.68 -40.42 26.87
CA GLY A 57 23.30 -40.80 25.50
C GLY A 57 23.27 -39.63 24.49
N ALA A 58 23.60 -39.91 23.19
CA ALA A 58 23.43 -38.98 22.09
C ALA A 58 21.92 -38.65 21.85
N LEU A 59 21.62 -37.43 21.37
CA LEU A 59 20.26 -37.01 21.00
C LEU A 59 19.66 -37.97 19.95
N THR A 60 18.46 -38.46 20.20
CA THR A 60 17.73 -39.33 19.27
C THR A 60 16.95 -38.49 18.24
N VAL A 61 16.42 -39.16 17.21
CA VAL A 61 15.50 -38.51 16.23
C VAL A 61 14.24 -37.96 16.94
N ALA A 62 13.74 -38.66 17.97
CA ALA A 62 12.61 -38.20 18.77
C ALA A 62 12.93 -36.91 19.55
N ASP A 63 14.15 -36.82 20.12
CA ASP A 63 14.61 -35.62 20.81
C ASP A 63 14.75 -34.41 19.83
N SER A 64 15.19 -34.67 18.59
CA SER A 64 15.27 -33.67 17.55
C SER A 64 13.92 -33.14 17.10
N LEU A 65 12.88 -33.99 17.06
CA LEU A 65 11.50 -33.60 16.76
C LEU A 65 10.85 -32.83 17.91
N ALA A 66 11.24 -33.10 19.15
CA ALA A 66 10.76 -32.44 20.38
C ALA A 66 11.52 -31.14 20.71
N ALA A 67 12.58 -30.81 19.95
CA ALA A 67 13.40 -29.63 20.22
C ALA A 67 12.57 -28.32 20.08
N PRO A 68 12.71 -27.38 21.03
CA PRO A 68 12.03 -26.09 20.97
C PRO A 68 12.32 -25.35 19.67
N THR A 69 11.35 -24.55 19.23
CA THR A 69 11.54 -23.62 18.11
C THR A 69 11.76 -22.21 18.62
N ILE A 70 12.60 -21.46 17.93
CA ILE A 70 12.89 -20.06 18.24
C ILE A 70 12.73 -19.22 16.97
N ASN A 71 12.36 -17.97 17.13
CA ASN A 71 12.41 -17.02 16.04
C ASN A 71 13.86 -16.56 15.85
N TYR A 72 14.53 -17.12 14.84
CA TYR A 72 15.88 -16.76 14.46
C TYR A 72 15.86 -16.02 13.12
N ASN A 73 16.25 -14.74 13.15
CA ASN A 73 16.31 -13.88 11.96
C ASN A 73 14.98 -13.78 11.17
N GLY A 74 13.86 -13.75 11.89
CA GLY A 74 12.53 -13.65 11.29
C GLY A 74 11.97 -14.97 10.75
N THR A 75 12.65 -16.11 11.02
CA THR A 75 12.19 -17.44 10.66
C THR A 75 12.03 -18.29 11.92
N ARG A 76 10.89 -18.94 12.08
CA ARG A 76 10.68 -19.90 13.15
C ARG A 76 11.39 -21.19 12.78
N GLN A 77 12.44 -21.55 13.51
CA GLN A 77 13.23 -22.76 13.28
C GLN A 77 13.56 -23.48 14.58
N SER A 78 13.90 -24.77 14.50
CA SER A 78 14.39 -25.53 15.64
C SER A 78 15.71 -24.92 16.15
N ILE A 79 15.92 -24.93 17.46
CA ILE A 79 17.21 -24.56 18.09
C ILE A 79 18.38 -25.44 17.64
N LEU A 80 18.07 -26.60 17.04
CA LEU A 80 19.04 -27.56 16.49
C LEU A 80 19.27 -27.37 14.97
N ALA A 81 18.61 -26.40 14.33
CA ALA A 81 18.82 -26.09 12.91
C ALA A 81 20.17 -25.39 12.68
N PRO A 82 20.83 -25.58 11.52
CA PRO A 82 22.06 -24.86 11.19
C PRO A 82 21.90 -23.33 11.26
N LEU A 83 22.92 -22.66 11.78
CA LEU A 83 22.97 -21.23 11.97
C LEU A 83 23.79 -20.56 10.86
N SER A 84 23.23 -19.53 10.23
CA SER A 84 23.96 -18.66 9.29
C SER A 84 24.56 -17.48 10.04
N LEU A 85 25.87 -17.29 9.96
CA LEU A 85 26.65 -16.35 10.76
C LEU A 85 27.49 -15.43 9.88
N ILE A 86 27.68 -14.19 10.35
CA ILE A 86 28.79 -13.31 9.98
C ILE A 86 29.73 -13.30 11.17
N ILE A 87 30.97 -13.72 10.94
CA ILE A 87 32.00 -13.88 11.94
C ILE A 87 33.03 -12.77 11.75
N THR A 88 33.19 -11.89 12.73
CA THR A 88 34.27 -10.91 12.77
C THR A 88 35.45 -11.50 13.53
N THR A 89 36.61 -11.49 12.92
CA THR A 89 37.85 -12.07 13.49
C THR A 89 38.86 -10.98 13.86
N GLN A 90 39.87 -11.34 14.62
CA GLN A 90 41.08 -10.55 14.77
C GLN A 90 41.71 -10.30 13.39
N PRO A 91 42.47 -9.20 13.20
CA PRO A 91 43.18 -8.95 11.95
C PRO A 91 43.99 -10.16 11.49
N ASN A 92 43.82 -10.53 10.21
CA ASN A 92 44.48 -11.66 9.54
C ASN A 92 44.12 -13.09 10.04
N ALA A 93 43.18 -13.23 10.99
CA ALA A 93 42.77 -14.55 11.50
C ALA A 93 41.60 -15.16 10.69
N SER A 94 41.04 -14.42 9.73
CA SER A 94 39.85 -14.86 8.95
C SER A 94 40.15 -16.10 8.09
N THR A 95 41.37 -16.26 7.56
CA THR A 95 41.78 -17.44 6.80
C THR A 95 41.73 -18.68 7.68
N ASP A 96 42.40 -18.63 8.84
CA ASP A 96 42.48 -19.77 9.76
C ASP A 96 41.10 -20.19 10.31
N VAL A 97 40.23 -19.22 10.58
CA VAL A 97 38.85 -19.50 11.05
C VAL A 97 38.02 -20.13 9.94
N ALA A 98 38.15 -19.66 8.70
CA ALA A 98 37.42 -20.24 7.56
C ALA A 98 37.89 -21.67 7.27
N GLU A 99 39.21 -21.91 7.23
CA GLU A 99 39.81 -23.23 7.02
C GLU A 99 39.46 -24.22 8.13
N MET A 100 39.51 -23.81 9.40
CA MET A 100 39.07 -24.60 10.54
C MET A 100 37.61 -25.10 10.39
N LEU A 101 36.69 -24.21 9.97
CA LEU A 101 35.33 -24.54 9.74
C LEU A 101 35.15 -25.48 8.55
N GLN A 102 35.83 -25.23 7.44
CA GLN A 102 35.82 -26.07 6.23
C GLN A 102 36.36 -27.48 6.51
N GLN A 103 37.47 -27.61 7.19
CA GLN A 103 38.04 -28.89 7.59
C GLN A 103 37.13 -29.69 8.52
N ALA A 104 36.28 -28.99 9.28
CA ALA A 104 35.25 -29.60 10.12
C ALA A 104 33.91 -29.86 9.39
N GLY A 105 33.89 -29.73 8.06
CA GLY A 105 32.69 -29.99 7.24
C GLY A 105 31.61 -28.90 7.33
N GLN A 106 31.94 -27.70 7.82
CA GLN A 106 31.03 -26.57 7.85
C GLN A 106 31.21 -25.72 6.59
N HIS A 107 30.14 -25.08 6.14
CA HIS A 107 30.27 -24.11 5.05
C HIS A 107 30.82 -22.80 5.61
N ALA A 108 31.98 -22.35 5.09
CA ALA A 108 32.55 -21.07 5.47
C ALA A 108 33.29 -20.44 4.27
N THR A 109 33.16 -19.12 4.15
CA THR A 109 33.84 -18.34 3.09
C THR A 109 34.51 -17.13 3.70
N ARG A 110 35.80 -16.96 3.44
CA ARG A 110 36.54 -15.74 3.80
C ARG A 110 36.11 -14.59 2.89
N ILE A 111 35.72 -13.49 3.47
CA ILE A 111 35.23 -12.27 2.75
C ILE A 111 36.33 -11.18 2.78
N SER A 112 36.99 -10.98 3.92
CA SER A 112 38.02 -9.97 4.10
C SER A 112 39.08 -10.43 5.12
N ALA A 113 40.06 -9.57 5.42
CA ALA A 113 41.07 -9.85 6.45
C ALA A 113 40.47 -10.08 7.86
N THR A 114 39.23 -9.63 8.10
CA THR A 114 38.56 -9.70 9.40
C THR A 114 37.17 -10.30 9.35
N THR A 115 36.67 -10.80 8.19
CA THR A 115 35.31 -11.25 8.04
C THR A 115 35.22 -12.61 7.37
N VAL A 116 34.45 -13.52 7.99
CA VAL A 116 34.08 -14.83 7.45
C VAL A 116 32.53 -14.95 7.49
N THR A 117 31.92 -15.43 6.43
CA THR A 117 30.53 -15.90 6.45
C THR A 117 30.51 -17.41 6.61
N ALA A 118 29.59 -17.92 7.44
CA ALA A 118 29.53 -19.35 7.68
C ALA A 118 28.09 -19.83 7.89
N ARG A 119 27.85 -21.10 7.50
CA ARG A 119 26.64 -21.85 7.91
C ARG A 119 27.11 -23.06 8.69
N VAL A 120 26.82 -23.05 9.98
CA VAL A 120 27.38 -24.00 10.93
C VAL A 120 26.32 -24.78 11.68
N ALA A 121 26.61 -26.02 12.06
CA ALA A 121 25.79 -26.79 12.96
C ALA A 121 25.70 -26.10 14.35
N PRO A 122 24.58 -26.27 15.09
CA PRO A 122 24.31 -25.49 16.32
C PRO A 122 25.39 -25.54 17.39
N GLN A 123 26.08 -26.69 17.52
CA GLN A 123 27.15 -26.89 18.48
C GLN A 123 28.41 -26.00 18.23
N TRP A 124 28.53 -25.47 17.04
CA TRP A 124 29.64 -24.56 16.70
C TRP A 124 29.49 -23.17 17.30
N LEU A 125 28.25 -22.76 17.71
CA LEU A 125 28.04 -21.45 18.31
C LEU A 125 28.91 -21.23 19.54
N THR A 126 28.97 -22.20 20.45
CA THR A 126 29.79 -22.15 21.65
C THR A 126 31.28 -22.17 21.31
N ARG A 127 31.72 -23.08 20.43
CA ARG A 127 33.11 -23.20 20.02
C ARG A 127 33.66 -21.93 19.38
N LEU A 128 32.89 -21.30 18.52
CA LEU A 128 33.25 -20.04 17.89
C LEU A 128 33.27 -18.86 18.88
N ALA A 129 32.35 -18.83 19.84
CA ALA A 129 32.31 -17.81 20.88
C ALA A 129 33.56 -17.90 21.80
N GLU A 130 34.06 -19.11 22.08
CA GLU A 130 35.23 -19.37 22.90
C GLU A 130 36.55 -19.16 22.13
N ASP A 131 36.56 -19.17 20.81
CA ASP A 131 37.74 -18.97 19.98
C ASP A 131 38.30 -17.56 20.12
N GLN A 132 39.55 -17.42 20.53
CA GLN A 132 40.20 -16.12 20.75
C GLN A 132 40.39 -15.34 19.45
N ARG A 133 40.40 -15.99 18.30
CA ARG A 133 40.49 -15.36 16.98
C ARG A 133 39.19 -14.69 16.57
N VAL A 134 38.07 -15.08 17.19
CA VAL A 134 36.73 -14.51 16.93
C VAL A 134 36.48 -13.33 17.86
N VAL A 135 36.16 -12.18 17.27
CA VAL A 135 35.82 -10.93 17.98
C VAL A 135 34.32 -10.84 18.21
N GLN A 136 33.50 -11.17 17.18
CA GLN A 136 32.04 -11.08 17.24
C GLN A 136 31.39 -12.10 16.33
N LEU A 137 30.27 -12.63 16.78
CA LEU A 137 29.35 -13.47 16.03
C LEU A 137 28.02 -12.73 15.85
N THR A 138 27.62 -12.53 14.61
CA THR A 138 26.37 -11.87 14.24
C THR A 138 25.51 -12.85 13.46
N ALA A 139 24.25 -12.98 13.86
CA ALA A 139 23.27 -13.73 13.10
C ALA A 139 23.07 -13.11 11.71
N SER A 140 23.27 -13.89 10.65
CA SER A 140 23.01 -13.43 9.28
C SER A 140 21.52 -13.20 9.10
N LYS A 141 21.09 -11.94 9.01
CA LYS A 141 19.70 -11.58 8.80
C LYS A 141 19.31 -11.84 7.36
N ARG A 142 18.15 -12.47 7.15
CA ARG A 142 17.54 -12.50 5.83
C ARG A 142 17.04 -11.11 5.49
N LEU A 143 17.63 -10.51 4.48
CA LEU A 143 17.09 -9.29 3.87
C LEU A 143 15.84 -9.69 3.08
N ARG A 144 14.73 -9.00 3.33
CA ARG A 144 13.49 -9.20 2.60
C ARG A 144 13.35 -8.11 1.56
N PRO A 145 12.91 -8.43 0.34
CA PRO A 145 12.58 -7.45 -0.68
C PRO A 145 11.46 -6.51 -0.20
N PHE A 146 11.44 -5.26 -0.68
CA PHE A 146 10.57 -4.21 -0.12
C PHE A 146 9.11 -4.32 -0.52
N LEU A 147 8.78 -4.72 -1.76
CA LEU A 147 7.40 -5.05 -2.12
C LEU A 147 6.89 -6.24 -1.28
N GLN A 148 7.75 -7.18 -0.93
CA GLN A 148 7.43 -8.27 -0.01
C GLN A 148 7.13 -7.76 1.41
N LYS A 149 7.76 -6.66 1.87
CA LYS A 149 7.39 -6.02 3.16
C LYS A 149 5.98 -5.45 3.10
N ALA A 150 5.60 -4.78 2.02
CA ALA A 150 4.26 -4.24 1.82
C ALA A 150 3.21 -5.36 1.84
N ARG A 151 3.42 -6.46 1.10
CA ARG A 151 2.51 -7.61 1.09
C ARG A 151 2.41 -8.27 2.47
N ALA A 152 3.53 -8.44 3.18
CA ALA A 152 3.54 -9.02 4.51
C ALA A 152 2.81 -8.12 5.54
N ALA A 153 3.03 -6.79 5.48
CA ALA A 153 2.43 -5.83 6.39
C ALA A 153 0.90 -5.74 6.26
N THR A 154 0.38 -5.95 5.04
CA THR A 154 -1.06 -5.84 4.73
C THR A 154 -1.78 -7.18 4.72
N GLY A 155 -1.05 -8.30 4.89
CA GLY A 155 -1.61 -9.65 4.91
C GLY A 155 -1.79 -10.31 3.54
N VAL A 156 -1.31 -9.71 2.44
CA VAL A 156 -1.35 -10.31 1.08
C VAL A 156 -0.64 -11.66 1.05
N ASP A 157 0.55 -11.78 1.67
CA ASP A 157 1.28 -13.04 1.70
C ASP A 157 0.51 -14.16 2.41
N ARG A 158 -0.34 -13.83 3.40
CA ARG A 158 -1.24 -14.79 4.06
C ARG A 158 -2.32 -15.31 3.12
N VAL A 159 -2.84 -14.43 2.25
CA VAL A 159 -3.82 -14.79 1.22
C VAL A 159 -3.20 -15.74 0.19
N HIS A 160 -2.01 -15.42 -0.32
CA HIS A 160 -1.29 -16.25 -1.29
C HIS A 160 -0.85 -17.60 -0.71
N GLN A 161 -0.54 -17.65 0.59
CA GLN A 161 -0.12 -18.87 1.29
C GLN A 161 -1.29 -19.73 1.80
N LYS A 162 -2.52 -19.32 1.54
CA LYS A 162 -3.71 -20.04 1.99
C LYS A 162 -3.81 -20.12 3.53
N ASP A 163 -3.33 -19.10 4.25
CA ASP A 163 -3.36 -19.13 5.71
C ASP A 163 -4.79 -19.07 6.23
N ASN A 164 -5.28 -20.19 6.79
CA ASN A 164 -6.66 -20.36 7.22
C ASN A 164 -7.70 -19.97 6.14
N LEU A 165 -7.44 -20.35 4.89
CA LEU A 165 -8.33 -20.21 3.75
C LEU A 165 -8.46 -21.56 3.04
N TYR A 166 -9.58 -21.83 2.37
CA TYR A 166 -9.78 -23.07 1.63
C TYR A 166 -8.93 -23.18 0.35
N THR A 167 -8.56 -22.04 -0.23
CA THR A 167 -7.70 -21.94 -1.43
C THR A 167 -6.84 -20.68 -1.34
N PRO A 168 -5.71 -20.60 -2.05
CA PRO A 168 -5.04 -19.33 -2.27
C PRO A 168 -5.87 -18.46 -3.23
N PHE A 169 -5.92 -17.14 -2.98
CA PHE A 169 -6.50 -16.15 -3.88
C PHE A 169 -5.39 -15.34 -4.52
N THR A 170 -5.46 -15.14 -5.82
CA THR A 170 -4.37 -14.58 -6.64
C THR A 170 -4.86 -13.59 -7.71
N GLY A 171 -6.15 -13.24 -7.70
CA GLY A 171 -6.83 -12.39 -8.69
C GLY A 171 -7.30 -13.16 -9.93
N LYS A 172 -7.28 -14.49 -9.91
CA LYS A 172 -7.67 -15.30 -11.06
C LYS A 172 -9.13 -15.06 -11.45
N GLY A 173 -9.36 -14.81 -12.75
CA GLY A 173 -10.69 -14.55 -13.30
C GLY A 173 -11.20 -13.12 -13.06
N VAL A 174 -10.30 -12.20 -12.65
CA VAL A 174 -10.59 -10.79 -12.48
C VAL A 174 -9.71 -9.99 -13.44
N ILE A 175 -10.27 -8.93 -14.04
CA ILE A 175 -9.53 -7.99 -14.88
C ILE A 175 -9.00 -6.85 -14.03
N VAL A 176 -7.69 -6.57 -14.14
CA VAL A 176 -7.04 -5.37 -13.63
C VAL A 176 -6.70 -4.48 -14.81
N GLY A 177 -7.44 -3.40 -14.97
CA GLY A 177 -7.16 -2.35 -15.94
C GLY A 177 -6.23 -1.29 -15.34
N VAL A 178 -5.26 -0.82 -16.09
CA VAL A 178 -4.35 0.27 -15.70
C VAL A 178 -4.34 1.32 -16.79
N ILE A 179 -4.78 2.53 -16.44
CA ILE A 179 -4.74 3.72 -17.30
C ILE A 179 -3.56 4.57 -16.82
N ASP A 180 -2.51 4.69 -17.65
CA ASP A 180 -1.24 5.30 -17.25
C ASP A 180 -0.37 5.59 -18.49
N GLN A 181 0.89 5.94 -18.27
CA GLN A 181 1.91 6.19 -19.30
C GLN A 181 3.18 5.38 -19.05
N SER A 182 4.02 5.24 -20.08
CA SER A 182 5.33 4.60 -20.00
C SER A 182 5.29 3.12 -19.61
N PHE A 183 4.50 2.35 -20.38
CA PHE A 183 4.42 0.89 -20.25
C PHE A 183 5.51 0.16 -21.01
N GLU A 184 6.15 -0.84 -20.40
CA GLU A 184 6.85 -1.92 -21.09
C GLU A 184 5.92 -3.13 -21.22
N PHE A 185 5.31 -3.31 -22.40
CA PHE A 185 4.29 -4.34 -22.66
C PHE A 185 4.79 -5.78 -22.53
N LYS A 186 6.10 -5.99 -22.67
CA LYS A 186 6.76 -7.31 -22.59
C LYS A 186 7.68 -7.43 -21.38
N HIS A 187 7.45 -6.63 -20.31
CA HIS A 187 8.16 -6.82 -19.06
C HIS A 187 7.79 -8.17 -18.42
N MET A 188 8.75 -8.87 -17.77
CA MET A 188 8.46 -10.16 -17.12
C MET A 188 7.33 -10.08 -16.07
N GLY A 189 7.05 -8.91 -15.53
CA GLY A 189 5.92 -8.66 -14.63
C GLY A 189 4.54 -8.87 -15.27
N VAL A 190 4.43 -8.82 -16.60
CA VAL A 190 3.19 -9.08 -17.32
C VAL A 190 3.24 -10.39 -18.13
N LEU A 191 4.33 -11.13 -18.05
CA LEU A 191 4.50 -12.43 -18.69
C LEU A 191 4.25 -13.56 -17.69
N ASP A 192 3.71 -14.69 -18.14
CA ASP A 192 3.63 -15.93 -17.37
C ASP A 192 5.00 -16.67 -17.32
N ALA A 193 5.03 -17.83 -16.68
CA ALA A 193 6.25 -18.64 -16.55
C ALA A 193 6.83 -19.11 -17.90
N ASP A 194 5.96 -19.26 -18.92
CA ASP A 194 6.34 -19.68 -20.27
C ASP A 194 6.73 -18.50 -21.17
N GLY A 195 6.69 -17.28 -20.63
CA GLY A 195 7.01 -16.03 -21.34
C GLY A 195 5.86 -15.49 -22.19
N LYS A 196 4.65 -16.02 -22.03
CA LYS A 196 3.46 -15.56 -22.72
C LYS A 196 2.81 -14.40 -21.94
N SER A 197 2.31 -13.41 -22.67
CA SER A 197 1.67 -12.24 -22.07
C SER A 197 0.37 -12.59 -21.33
N ARG A 198 0.20 -12.01 -20.14
CA ARG A 198 -1.08 -11.99 -19.41
C ARG A 198 -1.92 -10.76 -19.74
N ALA A 199 -1.38 -9.80 -20.50
CA ALA A 199 -2.16 -8.70 -21.03
C ALA A 199 -3.16 -9.23 -22.06
N LYS A 200 -4.44 -9.03 -21.77
CA LYS A 200 -5.54 -9.45 -22.65
C LYS A 200 -5.86 -8.40 -23.70
N MET A 201 -5.56 -7.15 -23.40
CA MET A 201 -5.74 -6.01 -24.29
C MET A 201 -4.72 -4.93 -23.93
N ILE A 202 -4.18 -4.28 -24.96
CA ILE A 202 -3.51 -3.00 -24.89
C ILE A 202 -4.29 -2.06 -25.78
N TRP A 203 -4.79 -0.96 -25.20
CA TRP A 203 -5.48 0.09 -25.92
C TRP A 203 -4.55 1.28 -26.03
N ASP A 204 -3.72 1.33 -27.07
CA ASP A 204 -2.63 2.30 -27.20
C ASP A 204 -2.94 3.34 -28.29
N ARG A 205 -3.13 4.59 -27.88
CA ARG A 205 -3.31 5.76 -28.75
C ARG A 205 -2.01 6.55 -28.98
N SER A 206 -0.94 6.24 -28.27
CA SER A 206 0.29 7.03 -28.24
C SER A 206 0.97 7.24 -29.60
N LYS A 207 0.71 6.37 -30.57
CA LYS A 207 1.33 6.42 -31.90
C LYS A 207 0.63 7.34 -32.89
N ASP A 208 -0.63 7.61 -32.68
CA ASP A 208 -1.50 8.26 -33.68
C ASP A 208 -1.92 9.66 -33.25
N TYR A 209 -1.69 10.03 -31.98
CA TYR A 209 -2.17 11.27 -31.36
C TYR A 209 -1.70 12.56 -32.06
N GLU A 210 -0.47 12.58 -32.59
CA GLU A 210 0.05 13.77 -33.30
C GLU A 210 -0.35 13.83 -34.80
N LYS A 211 -0.85 12.75 -35.38
CA LYS A 211 -1.04 12.64 -36.82
C LYS A 211 -2.48 12.62 -37.30
N ASP A 212 -3.42 12.22 -36.49
CA ASP A 212 -4.81 12.10 -36.92
C ASP A 212 -5.79 12.16 -35.73
N LEU A 213 -6.47 13.31 -35.58
CA LEU A 213 -7.54 13.51 -34.59
C LEU A 213 -8.74 12.55 -34.76
N GLN A 214 -8.76 11.73 -35.81
CA GLN A 214 -9.77 10.72 -36.09
C GLN A 214 -9.27 9.29 -35.96
N SER A 215 -8.01 9.08 -35.57
CA SER A 215 -7.46 7.76 -35.41
C SER A 215 -8.00 7.08 -34.16
N THR A 216 -8.84 6.08 -34.38
CA THR A 216 -9.17 5.11 -33.35
C THR A 216 -8.10 4.02 -33.40
N ALA A 217 -7.07 4.11 -32.54
CA ALA A 217 -6.08 3.04 -32.43
C ALA A 217 -6.78 1.70 -32.16
N ALA A 218 -6.45 0.70 -32.96
CA ALA A 218 -7.00 -0.63 -32.76
C ALA A 218 -6.36 -1.27 -31.51
N PRO A 219 -7.12 -1.95 -30.66
CA PRO A 219 -6.56 -2.62 -29.48
C PRO A 219 -5.59 -3.72 -29.93
N ILE A 220 -4.44 -3.81 -29.27
CA ILE A 220 -3.49 -4.92 -29.43
C ILE A 220 -3.99 -6.06 -28.55
N LEU A 221 -4.60 -7.08 -29.17
CA LEU A 221 -5.15 -8.23 -28.44
C LEU A 221 -4.15 -9.39 -28.31
N ASP A 222 -3.10 -9.41 -29.14
CA ASP A 222 -2.02 -10.40 -29.09
C ASP A 222 -0.67 -9.70 -28.96
N VAL A 223 -0.26 -9.48 -27.71
CA VAL A 223 1.01 -8.81 -27.38
C VAL A 223 2.22 -9.68 -27.77
N ASP A 224 2.09 -11.01 -27.77
CA ASP A 224 3.19 -11.92 -28.10
C ASP A 224 3.52 -11.87 -29.60
N ALA A 225 2.50 -11.75 -30.45
CA ALA A 225 2.67 -11.58 -31.89
C ALA A 225 3.03 -10.13 -32.28
N SER A 226 2.72 -9.15 -31.43
CA SER A 226 3.03 -7.74 -31.67
C SER A 226 4.55 -7.48 -31.67
N LYS A 227 4.99 -6.66 -32.62
CA LYS A 227 6.35 -6.11 -32.61
C LYS A 227 6.54 -5.00 -31.58
N GLN A 228 5.46 -4.44 -31.04
CA GLN A 228 5.47 -3.36 -30.07
C GLN A 228 5.95 -3.86 -28.71
N THR A 229 6.90 -3.14 -28.11
CA THR A 229 7.50 -3.49 -26.81
C THR A 229 7.11 -2.54 -25.71
N HIS A 230 6.76 -1.30 -26.03
CA HIS A 230 6.40 -0.21 -25.12
C HIS A 230 5.51 0.81 -25.83
N ASP A 231 4.85 1.68 -25.07
CA ASP A 231 4.17 2.86 -25.61
C ASP A 231 5.19 3.94 -26.02
N THR A 232 4.71 5.04 -26.58
CA THR A 232 5.52 6.18 -27.02
C THR A 232 5.25 7.45 -26.24
N TYR A 233 4.48 7.40 -25.15
CA TYR A 233 4.32 8.53 -24.25
C TYR A 233 5.64 8.83 -23.52
N ASP A 234 6.05 10.07 -23.59
CA ASP A 234 7.30 10.57 -23.02
C ASP A 234 7.10 10.96 -21.55
N SER A 235 6.70 10.01 -20.73
CA SER A 235 6.64 10.20 -19.30
C SER A 235 7.86 9.56 -18.65
N GLY A 236 8.99 10.18 -18.71
CA GLY A 236 10.34 9.81 -18.30
C GLY A 236 10.59 8.61 -17.35
N SER A 237 9.61 8.21 -16.56
CA SER A 237 9.86 7.37 -15.36
C SER A 237 9.52 5.88 -15.47
N GLY A 238 8.81 5.43 -16.49
CA GLY A 238 8.29 4.04 -16.53
C GLY A 238 7.15 3.78 -15.54
N HIS A 239 6.36 4.80 -15.22
CA HIS A 239 5.33 4.79 -14.18
C HIS A 239 4.26 3.72 -14.40
N GLY A 240 3.67 3.61 -15.60
CA GLY A 240 2.66 2.60 -15.92
C GLY A 240 3.16 1.16 -15.77
N THR A 241 4.43 0.89 -16.09
CA THR A 241 5.06 -0.42 -15.83
C THR A 241 5.14 -0.71 -14.34
N HIS A 242 5.52 0.28 -13.55
CA HIS A 242 5.70 0.16 -12.11
C HIS A 242 4.37 -0.15 -11.40
N VAL A 243 3.32 0.62 -11.70
CA VAL A 243 2.00 0.46 -11.08
C VAL A 243 1.32 -0.84 -11.53
N THR A 244 1.46 -1.24 -12.81
CA THR A 244 0.93 -2.51 -13.30
C THR A 244 1.53 -3.70 -12.54
N ASN A 245 2.84 -3.69 -12.32
CA ASN A 245 3.48 -4.76 -11.57
C ASN A 245 3.11 -4.77 -10.08
N ILE A 246 2.87 -3.61 -9.45
CA ILE A 246 2.35 -3.59 -8.07
C ILE A 246 0.98 -4.26 -8.00
N ALA A 247 0.06 -3.90 -8.89
CA ALA A 247 -1.30 -4.45 -8.87
C ALA A 247 -1.32 -5.93 -9.22
N ALA A 248 -0.71 -6.32 -10.36
CA ALA A 248 -0.94 -7.61 -11.00
C ALA A 248 0.35 -8.30 -11.49
N GLY A 249 1.53 -7.89 -11.03
CA GLY A 249 2.80 -8.45 -11.50
C GLY A 249 2.89 -9.97 -11.33
N SER A 250 3.36 -10.66 -12.37
CA SER A 250 3.50 -12.13 -12.41
C SER A 250 4.47 -12.66 -11.36
N LYS A 251 4.11 -13.78 -10.78
CA LYS A 251 4.99 -14.50 -9.83
C LYS A 251 5.89 -15.47 -10.61
N HIS A 252 7.21 -15.27 -10.48
CA HIS A 252 8.24 -16.16 -11.00
C HIS A 252 9.10 -16.69 -9.84
N ASP A 253 9.61 -17.92 -9.93
CA ASP A 253 10.33 -18.59 -8.84
C ASP A 253 11.54 -17.80 -8.32
N ASN A 254 12.24 -17.11 -9.22
CA ASN A 254 13.43 -16.33 -8.91
C ASN A 254 13.16 -14.83 -8.72
N ASN A 255 11.89 -14.39 -8.76
CA ASN A 255 11.53 -12.99 -8.62
C ASN A 255 10.59 -12.76 -7.43
N PRO A 256 11.07 -12.14 -6.34
CA PRO A 256 10.24 -11.85 -5.17
C PRO A 256 9.35 -10.61 -5.34
N TYR A 257 9.51 -9.83 -6.43
CA TYR A 257 8.85 -8.55 -6.67
C TYR A 257 7.61 -8.68 -7.55
N TYR A 258 6.78 -9.68 -7.30
CA TYR A 258 5.50 -9.88 -7.96
C TYR A 258 4.37 -9.07 -7.27
N GLY A 259 3.31 -8.82 -8.00
CA GLY A 259 2.19 -7.98 -7.58
C GLY A 259 1.27 -8.61 -6.54
N VAL A 260 0.23 -7.85 -6.18
CA VAL A 260 -0.79 -8.26 -5.21
C VAL A 260 -1.72 -9.32 -5.80
N ALA A 261 -2.11 -9.18 -7.08
CA ALA A 261 -2.99 -10.11 -7.80
C ALA A 261 -2.25 -10.79 -8.97
N PRO A 262 -1.28 -11.69 -8.71
CA PRO A 262 -0.32 -12.18 -9.70
C PRO A 262 -0.94 -13.08 -10.80
N ASN A 263 -2.20 -13.46 -10.69
CA ASN A 263 -2.92 -14.25 -11.70
C ASN A 263 -4.15 -13.52 -12.26
N ALA A 264 -4.31 -12.24 -12.00
CA ALA A 264 -5.34 -11.42 -12.64
C ALA A 264 -5.05 -11.27 -14.14
N ASP A 265 -6.08 -11.14 -14.96
CA ASP A 265 -5.97 -10.71 -16.33
C ASP A 265 -5.65 -9.22 -16.38
N ILE A 266 -4.78 -8.78 -17.29
CA ILE A 266 -4.29 -7.40 -17.32
C ILE A 266 -4.82 -6.71 -18.59
N ILE A 267 -5.28 -5.46 -18.44
CA ILE A 267 -5.50 -4.53 -19.54
C ILE A 267 -4.61 -3.30 -19.30
N MET A 268 -3.80 -2.93 -20.27
CA MET A 268 -2.95 -1.73 -20.22
C MET A 268 -3.48 -0.70 -21.20
N VAL A 269 -3.66 0.54 -20.71
CA VAL A 269 -4.17 1.64 -21.52
C VAL A 269 -3.21 2.82 -21.40
N PRO A 270 -2.26 2.94 -22.34
CA PRO A 270 -1.51 4.16 -22.53
C PRO A 270 -2.44 5.33 -22.84
N SER A 271 -2.42 6.38 -22.01
CA SER A 271 -3.36 7.51 -22.07
C SER A 271 -2.63 8.84 -22.08
N SER A 272 -3.17 9.84 -22.78
CA SER A 272 -2.69 11.22 -22.73
C SER A 272 -3.10 11.92 -21.43
N PHE A 273 -3.95 11.26 -20.61
CA PHE A 273 -4.65 11.81 -19.44
C PHE A 273 -5.69 12.89 -19.76
N ALA A 274 -6.08 13.05 -21.02
CA ALA A 274 -7.23 13.88 -21.37
C ALA A 274 -8.52 13.24 -20.81
N GLN A 275 -9.39 14.02 -20.20
CA GLN A 275 -10.58 13.53 -19.49
C GLN A 275 -11.55 12.77 -20.40
N ASP A 276 -11.75 13.21 -21.64
CA ASP A 276 -12.57 12.53 -22.63
C ASP A 276 -12.00 11.16 -23.00
N GLU A 277 -10.69 11.07 -23.18
CA GLU A 277 -10.02 9.80 -23.44
C GLU A 277 -10.14 8.84 -22.24
N ILE A 278 -9.97 9.31 -21.00
CA ILE A 278 -10.12 8.47 -19.80
C ILE A 278 -11.53 7.89 -19.70
N ILE A 279 -12.57 8.65 -20.02
CA ILE A 279 -13.96 8.12 -20.06
C ILE A 279 -14.04 6.94 -21.04
N GLU A 280 -13.52 7.10 -22.25
CA GLU A 280 -13.51 6.04 -23.27
C GLU A 280 -12.66 4.85 -22.83
N ASP A 281 -11.52 5.09 -22.18
CA ASP A 281 -10.60 4.07 -21.71
C ASP A 281 -11.27 3.16 -20.66
N VAL A 282 -11.95 3.75 -19.67
CA VAL A 282 -12.71 2.98 -18.67
C VAL A 282 -13.88 2.24 -19.32
N GLN A 283 -14.59 2.89 -20.26
CA GLN A 283 -15.66 2.25 -21.01
C GLN A 283 -15.16 1.02 -21.79
N LYS A 284 -13.99 1.09 -22.43
CA LYS A 284 -13.39 -0.04 -23.17
C LYS A 284 -12.99 -1.19 -22.24
N ILE A 285 -12.43 -0.91 -21.09
CA ILE A 285 -12.14 -1.93 -20.07
C ILE A 285 -13.42 -2.62 -19.63
N LYS A 286 -14.47 -1.85 -19.33
CA LYS A 286 -15.79 -2.34 -18.94
C LYS A 286 -16.41 -3.23 -20.03
N GLU A 287 -16.46 -2.77 -21.28
CA GLU A 287 -17.01 -3.53 -22.41
C GLU A 287 -16.28 -4.87 -22.59
N TYR A 288 -14.95 -4.87 -22.44
CA TYR A 288 -14.17 -6.09 -22.50
C TYR A 288 -14.53 -7.04 -21.36
N ALA A 289 -14.61 -6.52 -20.12
CA ALA A 289 -14.97 -7.30 -18.94
C ALA A 289 -16.36 -7.92 -19.03
N GLU A 290 -17.36 -7.16 -19.47
CA GLU A 290 -18.73 -7.63 -19.69
C GLU A 290 -18.78 -8.74 -20.74
N LYS A 291 -18.05 -8.59 -21.84
CA LYS A 291 -17.93 -9.63 -22.88
C LYS A 291 -17.32 -10.91 -22.36
N GLN A 292 -16.34 -10.82 -21.44
CA GLN A 292 -15.71 -11.96 -20.81
C GLN A 292 -16.48 -12.49 -19.59
N GLN A 293 -17.53 -11.79 -19.15
CA GLN A 293 -18.28 -12.08 -17.91
C GLN A 293 -17.38 -12.12 -16.66
N GLN A 294 -16.38 -11.22 -16.61
CA GLN A 294 -15.42 -11.09 -15.53
C GLN A 294 -15.65 -9.80 -14.74
N PRO A 295 -15.49 -9.81 -13.41
CA PRO A 295 -15.40 -8.58 -12.63
C PRO A 295 -14.09 -7.84 -12.97
N TRP A 296 -14.09 -6.52 -12.75
CA TRP A 296 -12.97 -5.68 -13.10
C TRP A 296 -12.66 -4.63 -12.02
N VAL A 297 -11.40 -4.24 -11.96
CA VAL A 297 -10.94 -3.08 -11.20
C VAL A 297 -10.01 -2.26 -12.08
N VAL A 298 -10.24 -0.93 -12.11
CA VAL A 298 -9.38 0.01 -12.83
C VAL A 298 -8.53 0.78 -11.84
N ASN A 299 -7.23 0.83 -12.11
CA ASN A 299 -6.26 1.66 -11.41
C ASN A 299 -6.06 2.98 -12.16
N MET A 300 -6.28 4.09 -11.48
CA MET A 300 -6.02 5.44 -11.93
C MET A 300 -5.04 6.12 -10.97
N SER A 301 -3.75 6.01 -11.28
CA SER A 301 -2.66 6.63 -10.52
C SER A 301 -2.34 8.03 -11.06
N LEU A 302 -3.37 8.85 -11.23
CA LEU A 302 -3.35 10.19 -11.83
C LEU A 302 -4.29 11.13 -11.09
N GLY A 303 -4.20 12.43 -11.34
CA GLY A 303 -5.07 13.45 -10.79
C GLY A 303 -4.49 14.85 -10.98
N SER A 304 -5.27 15.87 -10.63
CA SER A 304 -4.93 17.28 -10.61
C SER A 304 -5.32 17.89 -9.27
N VAL A 305 -4.81 19.10 -8.98
CA VAL A 305 -5.22 19.90 -7.81
C VAL A 305 -6.31 20.93 -8.21
N ILE A 306 -6.50 21.18 -9.51
CA ILE A 306 -7.39 22.21 -10.03
C ILE A 306 -8.77 21.63 -10.32
N GLY A 307 -9.81 22.25 -9.78
CA GLY A 307 -11.21 21.87 -9.97
C GLY A 307 -12.09 22.14 -8.73
N PRO A 308 -13.40 21.80 -8.80
CA PRO A 308 -14.36 22.13 -7.76
C PRO A 308 -14.28 21.27 -6.49
N HIS A 309 -13.52 20.20 -6.47
CA HIS A 309 -13.32 19.26 -5.36
C HIS A 309 -14.63 18.73 -4.71
N ASP A 310 -15.68 18.54 -5.52
CA ASP A 310 -17.00 18.06 -5.04
C ASP A 310 -17.64 16.98 -5.93
N GLY A 311 -16.94 16.57 -7.01
CA GLY A 311 -17.40 15.55 -7.95
C GLY A 311 -18.56 16.01 -8.84
N SER A 312 -18.71 17.31 -9.02
CA SER A 312 -19.83 17.87 -9.79
C SER A 312 -19.53 18.07 -11.28
N THR A 313 -18.28 17.87 -11.72
CA THR A 313 -17.94 18.01 -13.13
C THR A 313 -18.65 16.96 -13.99
N ASP A 314 -18.88 17.28 -15.27
CA ASP A 314 -19.51 16.34 -16.21
C ASP A 314 -18.67 15.05 -16.35
N TYR A 315 -17.34 15.19 -16.27
CA TYR A 315 -16.40 14.08 -16.23
C TYR A 315 -16.63 13.20 -15.00
N ASP A 316 -16.64 13.75 -13.78
CA ASP A 316 -16.86 13.00 -12.54
C ASP A 316 -18.19 12.27 -12.56
N GLN A 317 -19.23 12.91 -13.05
CA GLN A 317 -20.58 12.33 -13.15
C GLN A 317 -20.67 11.20 -14.18
N ALA A 318 -19.95 11.31 -15.30
CA ALA A 318 -19.86 10.25 -16.31
C ALA A 318 -19.12 9.03 -15.74
N MET A 319 -17.99 9.26 -15.07
CA MET A 319 -17.18 8.23 -14.44
C MET A 319 -17.89 7.56 -13.26
N ASP A 320 -18.64 8.32 -12.44
CA ASP A 320 -19.39 7.81 -11.30
C ASP A 320 -20.46 6.79 -11.71
N LYS A 321 -21.11 7.00 -12.86
CA LYS A 321 -22.07 6.03 -13.40
C LYS A 321 -21.42 4.67 -13.68
N MET A 322 -20.21 4.66 -14.25
CA MET A 322 -19.47 3.42 -14.51
C MET A 322 -18.96 2.75 -13.24
N ALA A 323 -18.53 3.56 -12.25
CA ALA A 323 -18.01 3.08 -10.97
C ALA A 323 -19.06 2.46 -10.04
N ARG A 324 -20.36 2.64 -10.32
CA ARG A 324 -21.48 2.08 -9.52
C ARG A 324 -21.91 0.68 -9.94
N ASP A 325 -21.40 0.17 -11.02
CA ASP A 325 -21.75 -1.16 -11.52
C ASP A 325 -21.23 -2.25 -10.57
N LYS A 326 -22.04 -3.31 -10.39
CA LYS A 326 -21.59 -4.47 -9.61
C LYS A 326 -20.48 -5.21 -10.35
N GLY A 327 -19.43 -5.57 -9.61
CA GLY A 327 -18.26 -6.22 -10.15
C GLY A 327 -17.30 -5.27 -10.88
N GLY A 328 -17.58 -3.95 -10.88
CA GLY A 328 -16.71 -2.91 -11.43
C GLY A 328 -16.30 -1.91 -10.35
N ILE A 329 -15.00 -1.68 -10.19
CA ILE A 329 -14.44 -0.79 -9.16
C ILE A 329 -13.37 0.12 -9.77
N ILE A 330 -13.39 1.39 -9.41
CA ILE A 330 -12.32 2.35 -9.75
C ILE A 330 -11.51 2.67 -8.48
N THR A 331 -10.21 2.54 -8.55
CA THR A 331 -9.27 3.00 -7.51
C THR A 331 -8.53 4.23 -8.01
N ALA A 332 -8.32 5.22 -7.16
CA ALA A 332 -7.79 6.51 -7.53
C ALA A 332 -6.76 7.03 -6.52
N ALA A 333 -5.69 7.65 -7.00
CA ALA A 333 -4.67 8.27 -6.17
C ALA A 333 -5.19 9.56 -5.53
N MET A 334 -4.90 9.75 -4.22
CA MET A 334 -5.30 10.97 -3.49
C MET A 334 -4.51 12.22 -3.92
N GLY A 335 -3.29 12.05 -4.44
CA GLY A 335 -2.31 13.12 -4.68
C GLY A 335 -1.11 13.05 -3.74
N ASN A 336 -0.05 13.82 -4.05
CA ASN A 336 1.23 13.77 -3.34
C ASN A 336 1.60 15.10 -2.68
N GLU A 337 0.63 15.93 -2.37
CA GLU A 337 0.75 17.31 -1.93
C GLU A 337 0.41 17.50 -0.44
N GLY A 338 0.41 16.40 0.35
CA GLY A 338 -0.06 16.39 1.75
C GLY A 338 0.78 17.18 2.75
N ASP A 339 1.97 17.62 2.39
CA ASP A 339 2.85 18.48 3.19
C ASP A 339 2.96 19.91 2.64
N LEU A 340 2.18 20.26 1.58
CA LEU A 340 2.14 21.57 0.97
C LEU A 340 0.87 22.33 1.36
N MET A 341 0.96 23.66 1.47
CA MET A 341 -0.16 24.54 1.77
C MET A 341 -0.87 24.98 0.48
N LEU A 342 -1.51 24.02 -0.19
CA LEU A 342 -2.14 24.26 -1.50
C LEU A 342 -3.61 24.70 -1.43
N HIS A 343 -4.20 24.71 -0.24
CA HIS A 343 -5.59 25.09 -0.05
C HIS A 343 -5.71 26.27 0.92
N ALA A 344 -6.71 27.11 0.68
CA ALA A 344 -7.14 28.14 1.60
C ALA A 344 -8.65 28.34 1.50
N SER A 345 -9.30 28.55 2.65
CA SER A 345 -10.72 28.89 2.64
C SER A 345 -11.07 29.95 3.68
N SER A 346 -12.10 30.71 3.41
CA SER A 346 -12.64 31.67 4.36
C SER A 346 -14.13 31.97 4.11
N THR A 347 -14.83 32.25 5.19
CA THR A 347 -16.19 32.79 5.16
C THR A 347 -16.13 34.30 5.26
N PHE A 348 -16.87 34.99 4.41
CA PHE A 348 -16.91 36.45 4.32
C PHE A 348 -18.31 36.96 4.63
N GLN A 349 -18.38 38.05 5.42
CA GLN A 349 -19.60 38.82 5.55
C GLN A 349 -19.83 39.71 4.30
N PRO A 350 -21.07 40.13 3.98
CA PRO A 350 -21.34 41.00 2.87
C PRO A 350 -20.51 42.30 2.96
N GLY A 351 -19.69 42.58 1.92
CA GLY A 351 -18.78 43.71 1.84
C GLY A 351 -17.45 43.54 2.56
N GLU A 352 -17.18 42.39 3.15
CA GLU A 352 -15.89 42.07 3.80
C GLU A 352 -14.80 41.81 2.76
N THR A 353 -13.57 42.25 3.07
CA THR A 353 -12.38 42.03 2.23
C THR A 353 -11.32 41.33 3.02
N LYS A 354 -10.73 40.27 2.46
CA LYS A 354 -9.58 39.53 3.00
C LYS A 354 -8.51 39.33 1.95
N PHE A 355 -7.31 38.99 2.39
CA PHE A 355 -6.13 38.84 1.53
C PHE A 355 -5.57 37.44 1.59
N LEU A 356 -5.19 36.90 0.43
CA LEU A 356 -4.50 35.64 0.29
C LEU A 356 -3.18 35.88 -0.43
N PHE A 357 -2.09 35.31 0.07
CA PHE A 357 -0.75 35.51 -0.47
C PHE A 357 -0.17 34.18 -0.96
N VAL A 358 0.77 34.30 -1.91
CA VAL A 358 1.48 33.15 -2.48
C VAL A 358 2.96 33.27 -2.12
N ASP A 359 3.48 32.24 -1.47
CA ASP A 359 4.91 32.03 -1.32
C ASP A 359 5.40 31.24 -2.54
N TYR A 360 6.43 31.75 -3.17
CA TYR A 360 7.00 31.16 -4.36
C TYR A 360 8.47 30.84 -4.10
N SER A 361 8.79 29.58 -3.98
CA SER A 361 10.16 29.12 -3.88
C SER A 361 10.80 29.16 -5.28
N LYS A 362 11.92 29.85 -5.40
CA LYS A 362 12.65 29.94 -6.66
C LYS A 362 13.06 28.53 -7.11
N ASP A 363 12.43 28.03 -8.15
CA ASP A 363 12.99 26.93 -8.92
C ASP A 363 14.13 27.51 -9.78
N PRO A 364 15.41 27.11 -9.55
CA PRO A 364 16.52 27.57 -10.37
C PRO A 364 16.39 27.15 -11.84
N ASP A 365 15.58 26.12 -12.12
CA ASP A 365 15.34 25.58 -13.46
C ASP A 365 14.00 26.06 -14.06
N GLY A 366 13.22 26.89 -13.34
CA GLY A 366 11.92 27.40 -13.78
C GLY A 366 12.05 28.39 -14.96
N GLU A 367 11.24 28.16 -16.00
CA GLU A 367 11.20 28.99 -17.19
C GLU A 367 10.34 30.27 -16.97
N GLU A 368 10.58 31.34 -17.76
CA GLU A 368 9.78 32.58 -17.65
C GLU A 368 8.29 32.37 -17.96
N ASP A 369 7.98 31.37 -18.77
CA ASP A 369 6.62 31.04 -19.22
C ASP A 369 5.90 29.98 -18.35
N ASP A 370 6.54 29.43 -17.31
CA ASP A 370 5.90 28.53 -16.36
C ASP A 370 4.71 29.22 -15.69
N LEU A 371 3.59 28.49 -15.62
CA LEU A 371 2.33 29.00 -15.11
C LEU A 371 2.10 28.55 -13.66
N THR A 372 1.56 29.47 -12.87
CA THR A 372 0.97 29.19 -11.57
C THR A 372 -0.54 29.39 -11.69
N TYR A 373 -1.29 28.36 -11.39
CA TYR A 373 -2.75 28.32 -11.48
C TYR A 373 -3.35 28.52 -10.10
N ILE A 374 -4.38 29.37 -10.00
CA ILE A 374 -5.19 29.50 -8.79
C ILE A 374 -6.65 29.39 -9.19
N ASP A 375 -7.36 28.52 -8.51
CA ASP A 375 -8.76 28.17 -8.80
C ASP A 375 -9.61 28.33 -7.54
N PHE A 376 -10.58 29.22 -7.58
CA PHE A 376 -11.49 29.50 -6.48
C PHE A 376 -12.90 29.01 -6.79
N TRP A 377 -13.51 28.37 -5.81
CA TRP A 377 -14.89 27.91 -5.90
C TRP A 377 -15.70 28.37 -4.70
N GLY A 378 -16.83 29.02 -4.97
CA GLY A 378 -17.85 29.31 -3.94
C GLY A 378 -18.37 28.01 -3.35
N PHE A 379 -18.54 27.94 -2.03
CA PHE A 379 -19.03 26.72 -1.37
C PHE A 379 -20.50 26.46 -1.67
N ASP A 380 -21.34 27.51 -1.64
CA ASP A 380 -22.76 27.40 -1.84
C ASP A 380 -23.17 27.59 -3.31
N LYS A 381 -24.28 26.99 -3.66
CA LYS A 381 -24.92 27.21 -4.97
C LYS A 381 -25.46 28.64 -5.06
N THR A 382 -25.20 29.30 -6.18
CA THR A 382 -25.62 30.67 -6.41
C THR A 382 -26.03 30.88 -7.87
N THR A 383 -26.83 31.92 -8.13
CA THR A 383 -27.18 32.38 -9.47
C THR A 383 -26.55 33.72 -9.81
N GLN A 384 -25.79 34.29 -8.87
CA GLN A 384 -25.13 35.58 -9.01
C GLN A 384 -23.76 35.51 -8.39
N GLU A 385 -22.82 36.23 -8.97
CA GLU A 385 -21.48 36.38 -8.39
C GLU A 385 -21.54 37.00 -6.99
N GLN A 386 -20.89 36.35 -6.05
CA GLN A 386 -20.81 36.73 -4.63
C GLN A 386 -19.49 37.41 -4.28
N PHE A 387 -18.44 37.19 -5.09
CA PHE A 387 -17.10 37.67 -4.82
C PHE A 387 -16.53 38.53 -5.94
N THR A 388 -15.49 39.28 -5.59
CA THR A 388 -14.58 39.94 -6.53
C THR A 388 -13.17 39.53 -6.10
N VAL A 389 -12.40 39.01 -7.05
CA VAL A 389 -10.99 38.62 -6.84
C VAL A 389 -10.09 39.57 -7.65
N THR A 390 -9.14 40.18 -6.99
CA THR A 390 -8.26 41.19 -7.62
C THR A 390 -6.79 40.85 -7.31
N PRO A 391 -5.91 40.73 -8.32
CA PRO A 391 -4.50 40.48 -8.10
C PRO A 391 -3.80 41.72 -7.54
N ILE A 392 -2.90 41.51 -6.57
CA ILE A 392 -2.14 42.55 -5.90
C ILE A 392 -0.67 42.20 -5.76
N LEU A 393 0.15 43.18 -5.47
CA LEU A 393 1.52 42.95 -4.97
C LEU A 393 1.60 43.41 -3.52
N ALA A 394 2.21 42.59 -2.69
CA ALA A 394 2.54 42.91 -1.33
C ALA A 394 4.04 43.20 -1.23
N LEU A 395 4.41 44.37 -0.76
CA LEU A 395 5.81 44.80 -0.59
C LEU A 395 6.20 44.57 0.88
N THR A 396 7.15 43.67 1.12
CA THR A 396 7.72 43.43 2.44
C THR A 396 8.95 44.33 2.63
N LYS A 397 8.98 45.16 3.68
CA LYS A 397 10.14 46.00 3.96
C LYS A 397 11.30 45.12 4.47
N ASN A 398 12.47 45.27 3.82
CA ASN A 398 13.79 44.77 4.27
C ASN A 398 14.13 43.29 4.10
N GLY A 399 13.89 42.66 2.94
CA GLY A 399 14.64 41.44 2.55
C GLY A 399 14.68 40.27 3.54
N ASN A 400 13.95 40.32 4.63
CA ASN A 400 13.69 39.24 5.52
C ASN A 400 12.23 38.85 5.35
N ASN A 401 11.97 37.56 5.09
CA ASN A 401 10.66 36.91 5.20
C ASN A 401 10.12 37.06 6.63
N ASN A 402 10.03 38.30 7.10
CA ASN A 402 9.48 38.58 8.43
C ASN A 402 7.96 38.54 8.29
N GLN A 403 7.38 37.37 8.49
CA GLN A 403 5.93 37.17 8.56
C GLN A 403 5.24 38.11 9.54
N ASP A 404 6.01 38.81 10.38
CA ASP A 404 5.54 39.77 11.40
C ASP A 404 5.38 41.19 10.89
N ALA A 405 5.86 41.54 9.67
CA ALA A 405 5.73 42.86 9.10
C ALA A 405 4.47 42.98 8.25
N VAL A 406 3.58 43.92 8.56
CA VAL A 406 2.40 44.21 7.73
C VAL A 406 2.83 44.70 6.35
N PRO A 407 2.46 43.98 5.27
CA PRO A 407 2.91 44.35 3.93
C PRO A 407 2.24 45.63 3.42
N GLN A 408 2.95 46.36 2.58
CA GLN A 408 2.36 47.47 1.83
C GLN A 408 1.67 46.91 0.57
N ILE A 409 0.34 46.97 0.53
CA ILE A 409 -0.44 46.51 -0.62
C ILE A 409 -0.33 47.50 -1.77
N SER A 410 0.07 47.00 -2.94
CA SER A 410 0.15 47.76 -4.19
C SER A 410 -0.83 47.17 -5.21
N ARG A 411 -1.92 47.89 -5.45
CA ARG A 411 -2.88 47.59 -6.50
C ARG A 411 -2.40 48.12 -7.84
N ARG A 412 -2.34 47.26 -8.85
CA ARG A 412 -1.92 47.63 -10.20
C ARG A 412 -3.14 47.68 -11.12
N THR A 413 -2.99 48.40 -12.26
CA THR A 413 -4.06 48.50 -13.26
C THR A 413 -4.28 47.18 -13.98
N THR A 414 -5.47 46.98 -14.54
CA THR A 414 -5.78 45.83 -15.40
C THR A 414 -4.80 45.68 -16.54
N THR A 415 -4.36 46.84 -17.16
CA THR A 415 -3.34 46.84 -18.23
C THR A 415 -2.00 46.28 -17.76
N PHE A 416 -1.63 46.48 -16.50
CA PHE A 416 -0.43 45.86 -15.91
C PHE A 416 -0.57 44.36 -15.85
N TRP A 417 -1.70 43.83 -15.31
CA TRP A 417 -1.93 42.40 -15.11
C TRP A 417 -2.10 41.64 -16.43
N LYS A 418 -2.65 42.27 -17.49
CA LYS A 418 -2.74 41.65 -18.84
C LYS A 418 -1.41 41.12 -19.37
N LYS A 419 -0.30 41.59 -18.85
CA LYS A 419 1.03 41.18 -19.28
C LYS A 419 1.46 39.82 -18.67
N TYR A 420 0.90 39.48 -17.51
CA TYR A 420 1.32 38.35 -16.69
C TYR A 420 0.25 37.29 -16.51
N LEU A 421 -1.01 37.62 -16.72
CA LEU A 421 -2.11 36.65 -16.74
C LEU A 421 -2.19 36.05 -18.14
N GLU A 422 -2.29 34.73 -18.23
CA GLU A 422 -2.32 33.99 -19.52
C GLU A 422 -3.49 34.46 -20.37
N GLU A 423 -4.71 34.51 -19.82
CA GLU A 423 -5.91 35.00 -20.51
C GLU A 423 -6.05 36.53 -20.50
N GLY A 424 -5.07 37.25 -19.91
CA GLY A 424 -5.09 38.70 -19.76
C GLY A 424 -5.99 39.23 -18.65
N GLU A 425 -6.77 38.38 -18.00
CA GLU A 425 -7.71 38.71 -16.90
C GLU A 425 -7.95 37.49 -16.00
N ILE A 426 -8.57 37.72 -14.84
CA ILE A 426 -9.12 36.65 -14.02
C ILE A 426 -10.45 36.23 -14.62
N PHE A 427 -10.59 34.97 -14.96
CA PHE A 427 -11.86 34.38 -15.39
C PHE A 427 -12.83 34.28 -14.22
N SER A 428 -14.10 34.60 -14.44
CA SER A 428 -15.17 34.51 -13.45
C SER A 428 -16.46 34.00 -14.09
N GLU A 429 -17.08 33.00 -13.52
CA GLU A 429 -18.36 32.47 -13.98
C GLU A 429 -19.21 31.89 -12.85
N ILE A 430 -20.48 31.64 -13.14
CA ILE A 430 -21.30 30.69 -12.40
C ILE A 430 -21.35 29.40 -13.22
N ALA A 431 -20.67 28.38 -12.75
CA ALA A 431 -20.54 27.12 -13.48
C ALA A 431 -21.90 26.44 -13.67
N ALA A 432 -22.25 26.14 -14.93
CA ALA A 432 -23.58 25.69 -15.32
C ALA A 432 -23.93 24.30 -14.76
N ASN A 433 -22.95 23.45 -14.55
CA ASN A 433 -23.12 22.05 -14.08
C ASN A 433 -23.43 21.94 -12.58
N ASN A 434 -22.99 22.90 -11.76
CA ASN A 434 -23.16 22.85 -10.31
C ASN A 434 -23.77 24.11 -9.70
N ASN A 435 -23.95 25.19 -10.47
CA ASN A 435 -24.40 26.51 -10.02
C ASN A 435 -23.53 27.09 -8.90
N ARG A 436 -22.22 26.88 -8.96
CA ARG A 436 -21.23 27.45 -8.05
C ARG A 436 -20.42 28.52 -8.76
N GLU A 437 -20.04 29.55 -8.03
CA GLU A 437 -19.16 30.59 -8.51
C GLU A 437 -17.73 30.05 -8.62
N ASN A 438 -17.09 30.33 -9.76
CA ASN A 438 -15.69 30.00 -10.02
C ASN A 438 -14.91 31.27 -10.39
N HIS A 439 -13.71 31.40 -9.86
CA HIS A 439 -12.72 32.39 -10.32
C HIS A 439 -11.42 31.67 -10.58
N TYR A 440 -10.88 31.83 -11.78
CA TYR A 440 -9.68 31.13 -12.22
C TYR A 440 -8.67 32.11 -12.79
N LEU A 441 -7.40 31.89 -12.47
CA LEU A 441 -6.28 32.61 -13.07
C LEU A 441 -5.08 31.70 -13.29
N ALA A 442 -4.36 31.97 -14.38
CA ALA A 442 -3.04 31.40 -14.67
C ALA A 442 -2.03 32.57 -14.77
N LEU A 443 -0.99 32.52 -13.94
CA LEU A 443 -0.04 33.60 -13.74
C LEU A 443 1.37 33.18 -14.11
N LYS A 444 2.04 33.97 -15.01
CA LYS A 444 3.47 33.87 -15.31
C LYS A 444 4.27 34.58 -14.20
N ILE A 445 4.42 33.91 -13.06
CA ILE A 445 5.01 34.56 -11.88
C ILE A 445 6.50 34.83 -12.05
N ASN A 446 7.26 33.95 -12.70
CA ASN A 446 8.69 34.18 -13.00
C ASN A 446 8.90 35.44 -13.82
N LYS A 447 8.10 35.63 -14.88
CA LYS A 447 8.12 36.82 -15.71
C LYS A 447 7.74 38.11 -14.96
N LEU A 448 6.70 38.00 -14.11
CA LEU A 448 6.30 39.13 -13.25
C LEU A 448 7.45 39.59 -12.37
N LEU A 449 8.13 38.67 -11.70
CA LEU A 449 9.20 38.98 -10.76
C LEU A 449 10.46 39.49 -11.50
N ALA A 450 10.79 38.98 -12.66
CA ALA A 450 11.88 39.44 -13.50
C ALA A 450 11.65 40.89 -13.97
N ASP A 451 10.46 41.19 -14.44
CA ASP A 451 10.11 42.54 -14.98
C ASP A 451 10.06 43.62 -13.89
N ILE A 452 9.68 43.33 -12.67
CA ILE A 452 9.67 44.31 -11.58
C ILE A 452 11.06 44.53 -10.95
N GLY A 453 12.08 43.75 -11.39
CA GLY A 453 13.50 43.95 -11.02
C GLY A 453 13.78 43.82 -9.52
N LYS A 454 12.93 43.10 -8.78
CA LYS A 454 13.06 42.88 -7.35
C LYS A 454 13.35 41.42 -7.06
N ASN A 455 14.15 41.18 -6.02
CA ASN A 455 14.37 39.85 -5.52
C ASN A 455 13.03 39.27 -4.99
N TYR A 456 12.86 37.96 -5.09
CA TYR A 456 11.67 37.25 -4.61
C TYR A 456 11.36 37.54 -3.13
N ASP A 457 12.39 37.89 -2.32
CA ASP A 457 12.25 38.17 -0.90
C ASP A 457 11.57 39.53 -0.57
N ASP A 458 11.46 40.44 -1.55
CA ASP A 458 10.94 41.81 -1.34
C ASP A 458 9.50 42.00 -1.83
N VAL A 459 9.00 41.09 -2.68
CA VAL A 459 7.68 41.21 -3.33
C VAL A 459 6.97 39.85 -3.24
N VAL A 460 5.78 39.87 -2.68
CA VAL A 460 4.90 38.70 -2.61
C VAL A 460 3.68 38.97 -3.50
N PHE A 461 3.34 38.02 -4.37
CA PHE A 461 2.09 38.03 -5.10
C PHE A 461 0.95 37.74 -4.16
N GLY A 462 -0.20 38.37 -4.34
CA GLY A 462 -1.37 38.10 -3.53
C GLY A 462 -2.66 38.43 -4.26
N LEU A 463 -3.75 38.13 -3.60
CA LEU A 463 -5.12 38.32 -4.05
C LEU A 463 -5.91 39.06 -2.98
N GLU A 464 -6.59 40.13 -3.39
CA GLU A 464 -7.61 40.80 -2.60
C GLU A 464 -8.95 40.26 -2.97
N ILE A 465 -9.63 39.63 -1.99
CA ILE A 465 -10.90 38.94 -2.17
C ILE A 465 -11.96 39.71 -1.39
N THR A 466 -13.00 40.18 -2.07
CA THR A 466 -14.08 40.97 -1.47
C THR A 466 -15.43 40.29 -1.74
N ALA A 467 -16.17 39.98 -0.67
CA ALA A 467 -17.57 39.59 -0.81
C ALA A 467 -18.43 40.80 -1.20
N LYS A 468 -19.31 40.63 -2.19
CA LYS A 468 -20.19 41.72 -2.65
C LYS A 468 -21.15 42.15 -1.55
N LYS A 469 -21.38 43.47 -1.42
CA LYS A 469 -22.34 44.03 -0.44
C LYS A 469 -23.77 43.60 -0.73
N THR A 470 -24.07 43.16 -1.94
CA THR A 470 -25.38 42.65 -2.38
C THR A 470 -25.66 41.21 -1.93
N ASN A 471 -24.68 40.52 -1.34
CA ASN A 471 -24.90 39.18 -0.81
C ASN A 471 -25.93 39.23 0.31
N ALA A 472 -26.88 38.30 0.27
CA ALA A 472 -27.95 38.20 1.26
C ALA A 472 -27.45 37.67 2.63
N SER A 473 -26.36 36.92 2.63
CA SER A 473 -25.75 36.28 3.80
C SER A 473 -24.23 36.18 3.64
N ALA A 474 -23.56 35.71 4.67
CA ALA A 474 -22.17 35.31 4.59
C ALA A 474 -21.98 34.20 3.53
N ALA A 475 -20.88 34.27 2.78
CA ALA A 475 -20.51 33.32 1.73
C ALA A 475 -19.10 32.77 1.96
N THR A 476 -18.89 31.49 1.66
CA THR A 476 -17.58 30.83 1.82
C THR A 476 -16.95 30.58 0.45
N LEU A 477 -15.66 30.89 0.35
CA LEU A 477 -14.84 30.65 -0.83
C LEU A 477 -13.71 29.71 -0.46
N HIS A 478 -13.48 28.71 -1.30
CA HIS A 478 -12.32 27.81 -1.26
C HIS A 478 -11.40 28.13 -2.42
N GLY A 479 -10.09 28.02 -2.25
CA GLY A 479 -9.12 28.25 -3.31
C GLY A 479 -8.01 27.22 -3.26
N TRP A 480 -7.56 26.79 -4.43
CA TRP A 480 -6.42 25.88 -4.63
C TRP A 480 -5.37 26.52 -5.51
N ILE A 481 -4.11 26.16 -5.28
CA ILE A 481 -2.97 26.61 -6.05
C ILE A 481 -2.18 25.43 -6.59
N TYR A 482 -1.71 25.55 -7.83
CA TYR A 482 -0.84 24.59 -8.49
C TYR A 482 0.15 25.34 -9.39
N ALA A 483 1.38 24.84 -9.55
CA ALA A 483 2.36 25.40 -10.46
C ALA A 483 2.93 24.30 -11.38
N ASP A 484 3.25 24.67 -12.64
CA ASP A 484 3.87 23.77 -13.61
C ASP A 484 5.21 23.22 -13.10
N ALA A 485 6.02 24.08 -12.46
CA ALA A 485 7.18 23.64 -11.69
C ALA A 485 6.71 23.02 -10.36
N PRO A 486 6.85 21.70 -10.16
CA PRO A 486 6.34 21.04 -8.97
C PRO A 486 6.87 21.65 -7.67
N ASN A 487 5.97 21.87 -6.70
CA ASN A 487 6.29 22.42 -5.37
C ASN A 487 6.91 23.81 -5.37
N SER A 488 6.71 24.59 -6.42
CA SER A 488 7.30 25.94 -6.53
C SER A 488 6.39 27.04 -5.98
N ALA A 489 5.09 26.79 -5.76
CA ALA A 489 4.16 27.76 -5.22
C ALA A 489 3.23 27.15 -4.16
N GLU A 490 3.05 27.88 -3.06
CA GLU A 490 2.14 27.55 -1.96
C GLU A 490 1.39 28.80 -1.52
N PHE A 491 0.21 28.64 -0.94
CA PHE A 491 -0.40 29.74 -0.21
C PHE A 491 0.36 30.03 1.09
N THR A 492 0.46 31.32 1.43
CA THR A 492 1.14 31.75 2.65
C THR A 492 0.33 32.81 3.38
N LYS A 493 0.65 33.00 4.65
CA LYS A 493 0.06 34.04 5.49
C LYS A 493 1.09 35.12 5.75
N LEU A 494 0.72 36.38 5.48
CA LEU A 494 1.47 37.52 5.94
C LEU A 494 0.80 38.15 7.17
N ALA A 495 1.57 39.01 7.88
CA ALA A 495 1.07 39.73 9.05
C ALA A 495 -0.15 40.58 8.71
N THR A 496 -1.08 40.67 9.63
CA THR A 496 -2.36 41.33 9.49
C THR A 496 -2.46 42.56 10.41
N ASN A 497 -3.30 43.52 10.05
CA ASN A 497 -3.75 44.60 10.92
C ASN A 497 -5.27 44.72 10.87
N ALA A 498 -5.83 45.72 11.54
CA ALA A 498 -7.30 45.90 11.61
C ALA A 498 -7.96 46.17 10.21
N THR A 499 -7.18 46.46 9.19
CA THR A 499 -7.66 46.77 7.83
C THR A 499 -7.27 45.72 6.79
N HIS A 500 -6.45 44.71 7.18
CA HIS A 500 -5.91 43.71 6.25
C HIS A 500 -5.93 42.34 6.95
N GLU A 501 -7.04 41.62 6.86
CA GLU A 501 -7.13 40.24 7.35
C GLU A 501 -6.58 39.28 6.29
N SER A 502 -5.57 38.48 6.67
CA SER A 502 -5.01 37.41 5.80
C SER A 502 -5.72 36.11 6.03
N ILE A 503 -6.08 35.43 4.95
CA ILE A 503 -6.64 34.09 4.99
C ILE A 503 -5.53 33.12 5.39
N ASN A 504 -5.85 32.18 6.30
CA ASN A 504 -4.91 31.12 6.67
C ASN A 504 -4.95 30.02 5.62
N PRO A 505 -3.82 29.65 5.01
CA PRO A 505 -3.74 28.45 4.19
C PRO A 505 -3.71 27.18 5.04
N ASP A 506 -4.06 26.06 4.43
CA ASP A 506 -3.96 24.74 5.02
C ASP A 506 -3.62 23.67 3.96
N ASN A 507 -3.40 22.43 4.40
CA ASN A 507 -3.14 21.29 3.55
C ASN A 507 -4.30 20.27 3.57
N LEU A 508 -5.51 20.74 3.83
CA LEU A 508 -6.75 19.96 3.79
C LEU A 508 -7.45 20.15 2.45
N TYR A 509 -8.48 19.36 2.20
CA TYR A 509 -9.28 19.43 0.96
C TYR A 509 -8.49 19.22 -0.33
N ILE A 510 -7.32 18.58 -0.25
CA ILE A 510 -6.45 18.29 -1.40
C ILE A 510 -6.74 16.86 -1.86
N VAL A 511 -7.93 16.65 -2.40
CA VAL A 511 -8.37 15.39 -3.01
C VAL A 511 -8.12 15.49 -4.51
N GLY A 512 -7.33 14.59 -5.08
CA GLY A 512 -6.96 14.64 -6.50
C GLY A 512 -8.16 14.69 -7.44
N GLU A 513 -8.28 15.76 -8.20
CA GLU A 513 -9.29 15.94 -9.23
C GLU A 513 -9.06 15.03 -10.43
N GLY A 514 -10.12 14.64 -11.13
CA GLY A 514 -10.06 13.78 -12.31
C GLY A 514 -9.92 12.28 -12.02
N ALA A 515 -9.70 11.88 -10.76
CA ALA A 515 -9.70 10.46 -10.35
C ALA A 515 -10.29 10.28 -8.96
N ALA A 516 -9.65 10.83 -7.93
CA ALA A 516 -10.17 10.73 -6.56
C ALA A 516 -11.44 11.56 -6.35
N SER A 517 -11.69 12.58 -7.17
CA SER A 517 -12.94 13.37 -7.19
C SER A 517 -14.15 12.62 -7.73
N ILE A 518 -13.98 11.49 -8.39
CA ILE A 518 -15.11 10.64 -8.83
C ILE A 518 -15.84 10.12 -7.59
N PRO A 519 -17.16 10.40 -7.40
CA PRO A 519 -17.85 10.06 -6.14
C PRO A 519 -17.70 8.62 -5.69
N SER A 520 -17.91 7.65 -6.58
CA SER A 520 -17.78 6.22 -6.29
C SER A 520 -16.40 5.62 -6.63
N SER A 521 -15.32 6.40 -6.60
CA SER A 521 -13.96 5.87 -6.63
C SER A 521 -13.45 5.56 -5.22
N ILE A 522 -12.62 4.53 -5.09
CA ILE A 522 -11.87 4.23 -3.88
C ILE A 522 -10.61 5.13 -3.87
N ALA A 523 -10.69 6.25 -3.18
CA ALA A 523 -9.59 7.20 -3.05
C ALA A 523 -8.53 6.69 -2.07
N VAL A 524 -7.28 6.56 -2.52
CA VAL A 524 -6.21 5.85 -1.83
C VAL A 524 -5.09 6.82 -1.45
N GLY A 525 -4.85 6.96 -0.16
CA GLY A 525 -3.66 7.62 0.38
C GLY A 525 -2.52 6.64 0.64
N SER A 526 -1.35 7.18 1.01
CA SER A 526 -0.11 6.42 1.20
C SER A 526 0.28 6.27 2.66
N PHE A 527 0.80 5.08 3.03
CA PHE A 527 1.55 4.89 4.26
C PHE A 527 2.88 4.19 4.00
N THR A 528 3.84 4.41 4.89
CA THR A 528 5.22 3.96 4.74
C THR A 528 5.42 2.60 5.38
N THR A 529 5.78 1.58 4.59
CA THR A 529 6.14 0.25 5.09
C THR A 529 7.64 0.06 5.26
N HIS A 530 8.44 0.95 4.66
CA HIS A 530 9.89 0.91 4.73
C HIS A 530 10.52 2.28 4.47
N VAL A 531 11.64 2.55 5.14
CA VAL A 531 12.47 3.75 4.96
C VAL A 531 13.89 3.33 4.61
N LEU A 532 14.40 3.78 3.45
CA LEU A 532 15.76 3.45 2.97
C LEU A 532 16.85 4.06 3.85
N ASN A 533 16.70 5.31 4.25
CA ASN A 533 17.65 6.02 5.09
C ASN A 533 16.98 6.73 6.25
N LYS A 534 16.86 6.05 7.38
CA LYS A 534 16.17 6.54 8.59
C LYS A 534 16.73 7.85 9.16
N LYS A 535 17.96 8.23 8.81
CA LYS A 535 18.58 9.48 9.32
C LYS A 535 18.25 10.70 8.48
N LYS A 536 17.91 10.50 7.20
CA LYS A 536 17.64 11.58 6.23
C LYS A 536 16.19 11.72 5.83
N SER A 537 15.38 10.69 6.04
CA SER A 537 13.98 10.66 5.62
C SER A 537 13.06 11.28 6.68
N LYS A 538 12.08 12.07 6.24
CA LYS A 538 10.94 12.51 7.05
C LYS A 538 9.94 11.36 7.31
N GLU A 539 9.97 10.32 6.48
CA GLU A 539 9.08 9.17 6.54
C GLU A 539 9.32 8.27 7.77
N LYS A 540 8.22 7.72 8.32
CA LYS A 540 8.24 6.79 9.45
C LYS A 540 7.53 5.49 9.10
N GLU A 541 8.19 4.36 9.32
CA GLU A 541 7.57 3.03 9.10
C GLU A 541 6.32 2.88 9.98
N GLY A 542 5.19 2.52 9.37
CA GLY A 542 3.89 2.34 10.04
C GLY A 542 3.03 3.59 10.13
N SER A 543 3.49 4.75 9.65
CA SER A 543 2.72 6.00 9.63
C SER A 543 2.32 6.41 8.22
N ARG A 544 1.36 7.33 8.09
CA ARG A 544 1.01 7.99 6.82
C ARG A 544 2.27 8.59 6.21
N SER A 545 2.43 8.46 4.90
CA SER A 545 3.51 9.12 4.17
C SER A 545 3.29 10.64 4.18
N THR A 546 4.35 11.43 4.39
CA THR A 546 4.25 12.88 4.56
C THR A 546 3.60 13.56 3.36
N PHE A 547 3.96 13.10 2.17
CA PHE A 547 3.44 13.61 0.90
C PHE A 547 1.96 13.27 0.63
N SER A 548 1.39 12.25 1.27
CA SER A 548 0.03 11.79 0.94
C SER A 548 -1.00 12.89 1.15
N SER A 549 -1.70 13.31 0.10
CA SER A 549 -2.71 14.35 0.16
C SER A 549 -3.82 14.05 1.14
N ASN A 550 -4.39 15.10 1.74
CA ASN A 550 -5.38 15.02 2.79
C ASN A 550 -6.79 15.38 2.28
N GLY A 551 -7.80 14.70 2.84
CA GLY A 551 -9.17 15.17 2.82
C GLY A 551 -9.42 16.29 3.84
N PRO A 552 -10.68 16.54 4.24
CA PRO A 552 -11.86 15.87 3.72
C PRO A 552 -12.18 16.30 2.28
N TRP A 553 -13.18 15.69 1.67
CA TRP A 553 -13.72 16.15 0.41
C TRP A 553 -14.87 17.15 0.64
N LEU A 554 -15.08 18.10 -0.26
CA LEU A 554 -16.17 19.09 -0.10
C LEU A 554 -17.55 18.44 -0.13
N ASN A 555 -17.72 17.33 -0.87
CA ASN A 555 -18.96 16.57 -0.85
C ASN A 555 -19.03 15.65 0.38
N ALA A 556 -19.70 16.12 1.43
CA ALA A 556 -19.81 15.43 2.71
C ALA A 556 -20.53 14.06 2.66
N ASN A 557 -21.18 13.70 1.52
CA ASN A 557 -21.81 12.39 1.36
C ASN A 557 -20.79 11.25 1.16
N TYR A 558 -19.53 11.57 0.92
CA TYR A 558 -18.47 10.62 0.64
C TYR A 558 -17.27 10.88 1.54
N THR A 559 -16.60 9.82 1.91
CA THR A 559 -15.38 9.87 2.76
C THR A 559 -14.13 9.66 1.90
N LYS A 560 -13.29 10.70 1.79
CA LYS A 560 -12.01 10.65 1.06
C LYS A 560 -10.89 11.27 1.92
N PRO A 561 -9.76 10.55 2.07
CA PRO A 561 -9.44 9.23 1.51
C PRO A 561 -10.32 8.11 2.09
N ALA A 562 -10.49 7.02 1.33
CA ALA A 562 -11.14 5.82 1.84
C ALA A 562 -10.17 5.00 2.71
N VAL A 563 -8.93 4.84 2.28
CA VAL A 563 -7.95 3.96 2.92
C VAL A 563 -6.52 4.40 2.62
N LEU A 564 -5.57 4.07 3.48
CA LEU A 564 -4.15 4.14 3.18
C LEU A 564 -3.61 2.77 2.80
N ALA A 565 -2.73 2.73 1.79
CA ALA A 565 -1.99 1.55 1.37
C ALA A 565 -0.48 1.84 1.26
N PRO A 566 0.38 0.82 1.16
CA PRO A 566 1.81 1.04 0.98
C PRO A 566 2.11 1.84 -0.28
N GLY A 567 2.78 2.99 -0.15
CA GLY A 567 3.11 3.86 -1.28
C GLY A 567 4.51 4.48 -1.22
N SER A 568 5.24 4.36 -0.10
CA SER A 568 6.57 4.94 0.06
C SER A 568 7.66 3.90 -0.19
N TYR A 569 8.63 4.22 -1.05
CA TYR A 569 9.79 3.36 -1.41
C TYR A 569 9.39 1.93 -1.83
N LEU A 570 8.43 1.78 -2.73
CA LEU A 570 8.09 0.47 -3.29
C LEU A 570 9.05 0.10 -4.44
N LEU A 571 9.60 -1.11 -4.36
CA LEU A 571 10.42 -1.67 -5.42
C LEU A 571 9.54 -2.48 -6.37
N SER A 572 9.41 -2.04 -7.61
CA SER A 572 8.57 -2.67 -8.63
C SER A 572 9.26 -2.61 -10.00
N ALA A 573 8.60 -3.15 -11.04
CA ALA A 573 9.10 -3.15 -12.40
C ALA A 573 9.31 -1.73 -12.93
N ILE A 574 10.37 -1.50 -13.72
CA ILE A 574 10.62 -0.23 -14.42
C ILE A 574 10.80 -0.48 -15.91
N ASN A 575 10.32 0.48 -16.70
CA ASN A 575 10.41 0.42 -18.17
C ASN A 575 11.83 0.75 -18.64
N GLN A 576 12.52 -0.22 -19.23
CA GLN A 576 13.87 0.01 -19.75
C GLN A 576 13.91 0.86 -21.04
N TYR A 577 12.78 1.18 -21.60
CA TYR A 577 12.65 2.02 -22.80
C TYR A 577 12.23 3.47 -22.44
N ALA A 578 11.97 3.76 -21.16
CA ALA A 578 11.68 5.12 -20.70
C ALA A 578 12.90 6.03 -21.00
N PRO A 579 12.67 7.28 -21.45
CA PRO A 579 13.75 8.20 -21.81
C PRO A 579 14.79 8.41 -20.70
N ASP A 580 14.34 8.50 -19.45
CA ASP A 580 15.21 8.74 -18.27
C ASP A 580 15.77 7.47 -17.65
N PHE A 581 15.55 6.30 -18.27
CA PHE A 581 16.02 5.05 -17.70
C PHE A 581 17.54 4.96 -17.74
N GLU A 582 18.16 4.88 -16.56
CA GLU A 582 19.55 4.49 -16.39
C GLU A 582 19.64 3.12 -15.70
N LYS A 583 20.50 2.25 -16.22
CA LYS A 583 20.70 0.92 -15.64
C LYS A 583 21.22 0.96 -14.19
N SER A 584 21.83 2.08 -13.78
CA SER A 584 22.26 2.38 -12.41
C SER A 584 21.09 2.51 -11.43
N ASP A 585 19.89 2.87 -11.93
CA ASP A 585 18.66 3.02 -11.11
C ASP A 585 18.05 1.69 -10.73
N ALA A 586 18.36 0.66 -11.48
CA ALA A 586 17.92 -0.69 -11.17
C ALA A 586 18.48 -1.17 -9.83
N LYS A 587 17.59 -1.50 -8.92
CA LYS A 587 17.93 -2.07 -7.59
C LYS A 587 17.83 -3.60 -7.59
N TYR A 588 17.20 -4.17 -8.60
CA TYR A 588 17.15 -5.59 -8.86
C TYR A 588 17.02 -5.86 -10.37
N THR A 589 17.64 -6.95 -10.81
CA THR A 589 17.52 -7.44 -12.18
C THR A 589 16.94 -8.85 -12.16
N GLY A 590 15.70 -8.98 -12.67
CA GLY A 590 15.05 -10.27 -12.91
C GLY A 590 15.48 -10.88 -14.23
N LYS A 591 15.34 -12.21 -14.38
CA LYS A 591 15.60 -12.92 -15.64
C LYS A 591 14.43 -13.85 -15.97
N LEU A 592 14.02 -13.83 -17.22
CA LEU A 592 13.11 -14.81 -17.81
C LEU A 592 13.73 -15.28 -19.14
N GLY A 593 14.11 -16.55 -19.20
CA GLY A 593 14.97 -17.06 -20.27
C GLY A 593 16.32 -16.33 -20.29
N THR A 594 16.71 -15.80 -21.45
CA THR A 594 17.97 -15.06 -21.65
C THR A 594 17.82 -13.54 -21.42
N ARG A 595 16.58 -13.04 -21.31
CA ARG A 595 16.30 -11.60 -21.21
C ARG A 595 16.37 -11.12 -19.75
N SER A 596 16.94 -9.92 -19.55
CA SER A 596 16.98 -9.21 -18.28
C SER A 596 15.87 -8.17 -18.21
N TYR A 597 15.31 -7.97 -17.01
CA TYR A 597 14.25 -7.03 -16.71
C TYR A 597 14.60 -6.30 -15.42
N TYR A 598 14.24 -5.05 -15.32
CA TYR A 598 14.73 -4.16 -14.28
C TYR A 598 13.62 -3.77 -13.30
N TYR A 599 14.03 -3.53 -12.04
CA TYR A 599 13.15 -3.13 -10.94
C TYR A 599 13.80 -1.98 -10.19
N GLY A 600 13.03 -0.93 -9.90
CA GLY A 600 13.47 0.28 -9.21
C GLY A 600 12.49 0.72 -8.12
N TYR A 601 12.89 1.72 -7.34
CA TYR A 601 12.04 2.33 -6.33
C TYR A 601 11.25 3.49 -6.92
N MET A 602 9.97 3.56 -6.56
CA MET A 602 9.15 4.76 -6.68
C MET A 602 8.37 4.97 -5.39
N GLU A 603 7.92 6.21 -5.16
CA GLU A 603 7.04 6.57 -4.07
C GLU A 603 5.94 7.52 -4.54
N GLY A 604 4.79 7.47 -3.88
CA GLY A 604 3.60 8.24 -4.22
C GLY A 604 2.32 7.50 -3.85
N THR A 605 1.21 8.22 -3.78
CA THR A 605 -0.13 7.63 -3.75
C THR A 605 -0.39 6.82 -5.02
N SER A 606 0.33 7.15 -6.11
CA SER A 606 0.39 6.35 -7.34
C SER A 606 0.85 4.92 -7.14
N MET A 607 1.65 4.60 -6.11
CA MET A 607 2.10 3.24 -5.77
C MET A 607 1.15 2.56 -4.78
N ALA A 608 0.47 3.36 -3.94
CA ALA A 608 -0.55 2.88 -3.00
C ALA A 608 -1.83 2.42 -3.73
N THR A 609 -2.24 3.14 -4.75
CA THR A 609 -3.48 2.89 -5.52
C THR A 609 -3.49 1.51 -6.20
N PRO A 610 -2.45 1.09 -6.96
CA PRO A 610 -2.41 -0.24 -7.57
C PRO A 610 -2.31 -1.36 -6.52
N PHE A 611 -1.75 -1.07 -5.34
CA PHE A 611 -1.78 -2.03 -4.24
C PHE A 611 -3.22 -2.32 -3.79
N VAL A 612 -4.07 -1.29 -3.72
CA VAL A 612 -5.52 -1.44 -3.41
C VAL A 612 -6.25 -2.09 -4.57
N ALA A 613 -5.95 -1.72 -5.83
CA ALA A 613 -6.56 -2.35 -7.01
C ALA A 613 -6.31 -3.87 -7.02
N GLY A 614 -5.06 -4.30 -6.81
CA GLY A 614 -4.72 -5.71 -6.68
C GLY A 614 -5.43 -6.38 -5.49
N SER A 615 -5.57 -5.69 -4.35
CA SER A 615 -6.28 -6.21 -3.18
C SER A 615 -7.76 -6.42 -3.46
N ILE A 616 -8.39 -5.48 -4.15
CA ILE A 616 -9.79 -5.59 -4.60
C ILE A 616 -9.93 -6.73 -5.62
N ALA A 617 -8.96 -6.95 -6.50
CA ALA A 617 -8.97 -8.10 -7.41
C ALA A 617 -8.97 -9.43 -6.65
N LEU A 618 -8.25 -9.56 -5.53
CA LEU A 618 -8.34 -10.74 -4.66
C LEU A 618 -9.75 -10.90 -4.04
N TRP A 619 -10.37 -9.78 -3.65
CA TRP A 619 -11.72 -9.78 -3.07
C TRP A 619 -12.79 -10.09 -4.13
N LEU A 620 -12.63 -9.59 -5.37
CA LEU A 620 -13.52 -9.90 -6.50
C LEU A 620 -13.38 -11.36 -6.98
N GLU A 621 -12.19 -11.98 -6.88
CA GLU A 621 -12.05 -13.43 -7.08
C GLU A 621 -12.89 -14.22 -6.07
N ALA A 622 -12.95 -13.75 -4.82
CA ALA A 622 -13.76 -14.36 -3.77
C ALA A 622 -15.26 -14.10 -3.94
N ASN A 623 -15.62 -12.87 -4.33
CA ASN A 623 -16.99 -12.42 -4.53
C ASN A 623 -17.10 -11.48 -5.76
N PRO A 624 -17.42 -12.02 -6.93
CA PRO A 624 -17.50 -11.25 -8.18
C PRO A 624 -18.60 -10.17 -8.22
N GLN A 625 -19.50 -10.14 -7.22
CA GLN A 625 -20.65 -9.23 -7.17
C GLN A 625 -20.44 -8.04 -6.23
N LEU A 626 -19.22 -7.82 -5.72
CA LEU A 626 -18.93 -6.67 -4.88
C LEU A 626 -19.17 -5.37 -5.66
N SER A 627 -19.89 -4.46 -5.03
CA SER A 627 -20.07 -3.08 -5.49
C SER A 627 -19.07 -2.14 -4.80
N TYR A 628 -19.00 -0.89 -5.24
CA TYR A 628 -18.27 0.18 -4.56
C TYR A 628 -18.60 0.25 -3.05
N THR A 629 -19.91 0.23 -2.70
CA THR A 629 -20.35 0.29 -1.31
C THR A 629 -19.91 -0.94 -0.52
N ASP A 630 -19.92 -2.13 -1.11
CA ASP A 630 -19.41 -3.34 -0.46
C ASP A 630 -17.92 -3.26 -0.18
N VAL A 631 -17.13 -2.73 -1.14
CA VAL A 631 -15.68 -2.51 -0.95
C VAL A 631 -15.43 -1.47 0.13
N LEU A 632 -16.19 -0.37 0.13
CA LEU A 632 -16.07 0.66 1.16
C LEU A 632 -16.39 0.11 2.56
N ASP A 633 -17.45 -0.70 2.69
CA ASP A 633 -17.77 -1.40 3.95
C ASP A 633 -16.64 -2.33 4.41
N ILE A 634 -16.06 -3.10 3.47
CA ILE A 634 -14.92 -3.95 3.77
C ILE A 634 -13.75 -3.13 4.31
N LEU A 635 -13.43 -2.01 3.67
CA LEU A 635 -12.35 -1.12 4.14
C LEU A 635 -12.66 -0.53 5.51
N LYS A 636 -13.88 -0.06 5.73
CA LYS A 636 -14.36 0.49 7.00
C LYS A 636 -14.23 -0.50 8.16
N GLU A 637 -14.66 -1.74 7.95
CA GLU A 637 -14.71 -2.76 8.99
C GLU A 637 -13.34 -3.41 9.25
N THR A 638 -12.45 -3.46 8.25
CA THR A 638 -11.26 -4.32 8.34
C THR A 638 -9.93 -3.58 8.35
N SER A 639 -9.90 -2.27 8.02
CA SER A 639 -8.65 -1.51 8.02
C SER A 639 -8.07 -1.37 9.44
N ASN A 640 -6.75 -1.47 9.53
CA ASN A 640 -6.02 -1.31 10.77
C ASN A 640 -6.00 0.17 11.18
N LYS A 641 -6.51 0.47 12.37
CA LYS A 641 -6.55 1.85 12.90
C LYS A 641 -5.17 2.26 13.40
N HIS A 642 -4.74 3.47 13.06
CA HIS A 642 -3.50 4.07 13.57
C HIS A 642 -3.77 4.88 14.85
N LEU A 643 -2.76 5.03 15.71
CA LEU A 643 -2.89 5.79 16.96
C LEU A 643 -3.25 7.26 16.71
N ASP A 644 -2.72 7.87 15.66
CA ASP A 644 -2.99 9.27 15.28
C ASP A 644 -4.45 9.52 14.86
N MET A 645 -5.25 8.47 14.63
CA MET A 645 -6.68 8.60 14.40
C MET A 645 -7.45 8.98 15.69
N GLY A 646 -6.81 8.90 16.86
CA GLY A 646 -7.40 9.28 18.16
C GLY A 646 -8.68 8.48 18.50
N GLY A 647 -8.76 7.23 18.05
CA GLY A 647 -9.93 6.35 18.25
C GLY A 647 -11.10 6.64 17.31
N LYS A 648 -10.98 7.57 16.37
CA LYS A 648 -12.03 7.85 15.36
C LYS A 648 -12.11 6.73 14.34
N GLU A 649 -13.31 6.50 13.81
CA GLU A 649 -13.55 5.52 12.76
C GLU A 649 -12.92 5.94 11.44
N TRP A 650 -12.97 7.23 11.12
CA TRP A 650 -12.42 7.86 9.94
C TRP A 650 -11.76 9.20 10.27
N THR A 651 -10.70 9.56 9.55
CA THR A 651 -10.07 10.89 9.59
C THR A 651 -9.70 11.36 8.19
N PRO A 652 -9.62 12.69 7.95
CA PRO A 652 -9.22 13.21 6.65
C PRO A 652 -7.80 12.84 6.23
N THR A 653 -6.96 12.41 7.16
CA THR A 653 -5.55 12.04 6.90
C THR A 653 -5.30 10.54 6.76
N TYR A 654 -6.11 9.69 7.39
CA TYR A 654 -5.95 8.23 7.40
C TYR A 654 -7.09 7.48 6.71
N GLY A 655 -8.17 8.17 6.31
CA GLY A 655 -9.38 7.48 5.87
C GLY A 655 -9.90 6.55 6.94
N TYR A 656 -10.34 5.36 6.56
CA TYR A 656 -10.71 4.29 7.50
C TYR A 656 -9.51 3.56 8.12
N GLY A 657 -8.28 3.95 7.81
CA GLY A 657 -7.04 3.38 8.34
C GLY A 657 -6.19 2.71 7.27
N MET A 658 -5.23 1.88 7.68
CA MET A 658 -4.31 1.17 6.79
C MET A 658 -4.93 -0.15 6.33
N ILE A 659 -4.86 -0.46 5.04
CA ILE A 659 -5.49 -1.63 4.43
C ILE A 659 -5.07 -2.95 5.09
N ASN A 660 -6.04 -3.83 5.34
CA ASN A 660 -5.84 -5.21 5.78
C ASN A 660 -6.46 -6.17 4.78
N VAL A 661 -5.65 -6.61 3.82
CA VAL A 661 -6.09 -7.39 2.67
C VAL A 661 -6.65 -8.76 3.07
N TYR A 662 -6.02 -9.40 4.07
CA TYR A 662 -6.45 -10.70 4.57
C TYR A 662 -7.80 -10.63 5.30
N ALA A 663 -8.00 -9.64 6.17
CA ALA A 663 -9.27 -9.45 6.85
C ALA A 663 -10.38 -9.06 5.85
N GLY A 664 -10.06 -8.20 4.88
CA GLY A 664 -10.96 -7.81 3.80
C GLY A 664 -11.41 -8.99 2.95
N LEU A 665 -10.50 -9.89 2.58
CA LEU A 665 -10.83 -11.11 1.85
C LEU A 665 -11.82 -12.00 2.62
N LYS A 666 -11.59 -12.17 3.92
CA LYS A 666 -12.51 -12.96 4.76
C LYS A 666 -13.90 -12.35 4.82
N LEU A 667 -14.00 -11.02 4.86
CA LEU A 667 -15.28 -10.34 4.83
C LEU A 667 -15.94 -10.41 3.44
N ALA A 668 -15.16 -10.32 2.35
CA ALA A 668 -15.65 -10.53 0.98
C ALA A 668 -16.24 -11.93 0.79
N LEU A 669 -15.57 -12.96 1.31
CA LEU A 669 -16.09 -14.33 1.33
C LEU A 669 -17.39 -14.42 2.13
N LYS A 670 -17.44 -13.83 3.31
CA LYS A 670 -18.67 -13.79 4.14
C LYS A 670 -19.83 -13.11 3.42
N LYS A 671 -19.57 -11.97 2.74
CA LYS A 671 -20.57 -11.27 1.90
C LYS A 671 -21.04 -12.15 0.72
N ALA A 672 -20.19 -13.03 0.19
CA ALA A 672 -20.56 -14.05 -0.81
C ALA A 672 -21.29 -15.28 -0.23
N GLY A 673 -21.57 -15.32 1.07
CA GLY A 673 -22.14 -16.50 1.73
C GLY A 673 -21.15 -17.69 1.86
N LYS A 674 -19.84 -17.48 1.61
CA LYS A 674 -18.81 -18.54 1.65
C LYS A 674 -18.10 -18.56 2.99
N ASP A 675 -17.77 -19.75 3.48
CA ASP A 675 -16.88 -19.90 4.64
C ASP A 675 -15.41 -19.84 4.19
N PRO A 676 -14.57 -18.99 4.81
CA PRO A 676 -13.15 -18.91 4.47
C PRO A 676 -12.39 -20.23 4.53
N LEU A 677 -12.81 -21.15 5.38
CA LEU A 677 -12.12 -22.44 5.61
C LEU A 677 -12.58 -23.56 4.68
N THR A 678 -13.84 -23.52 4.20
CA THR A 678 -14.46 -24.71 3.59
C THR A 678 -14.89 -24.54 2.14
N ALA A 679 -14.89 -23.34 1.57
CA ALA A 679 -15.47 -23.01 0.25
C ALA A 679 -16.95 -23.37 0.09
N ILE A 680 -17.65 -23.66 1.17
CA ILE A 680 -19.05 -24.05 1.12
C ILE A 680 -19.90 -22.78 1.16
N GLU A 681 -20.74 -22.62 0.15
CA GLU A 681 -21.76 -21.56 0.17
C GLU A 681 -22.67 -21.77 1.38
N ARG A 682 -22.79 -20.74 2.23
CA ARG A 682 -23.83 -20.72 3.24
C ARG A 682 -25.15 -20.43 2.53
N VAL A 683 -25.93 -21.42 2.32
CA VAL A 683 -27.33 -21.20 1.94
C VAL A 683 -28.02 -20.64 3.18
N SER A 684 -28.16 -19.32 3.24
CA SER A 684 -28.89 -18.63 4.33
C SER A 684 -30.36 -18.49 3.95
N GLY A 685 -31.23 -18.88 4.84
CA GLY A 685 -32.67 -18.73 4.70
C GLY A 685 -33.43 -20.06 4.58
N SER A 686 -34.74 -19.99 4.31
CA SER A 686 -35.65 -21.14 4.24
C SER A 686 -35.32 -22.17 3.15
N ALA A 687 -34.31 -21.95 2.34
CA ALA A 687 -33.81 -22.84 1.29
C ALA A 687 -32.68 -23.78 1.76
N ALA A 688 -32.09 -23.59 2.94
CA ALA A 688 -31.06 -24.49 3.46
C ALA A 688 -31.68 -25.87 3.79
N PRO A 689 -31.06 -27.01 3.32
CA PRO A 689 -31.64 -28.34 3.58
C PRO A 689 -31.67 -28.70 5.04
N ALA A 690 -30.76 -28.13 5.86
CA ALA A 690 -30.74 -28.37 7.31
C ALA A 690 -30.15 -27.17 8.06
N THR A 691 -30.42 -27.11 9.37
CA THR A 691 -29.79 -26.15 10.31
C THR A 691 -29.00 -26.96 11.36
N PHE A 692 -27.93 -26.31 11.91
CA PHE A 692 -27.07 -26.95 12.89
C PHE A 692 -27.18 -26.23 14.24
N HIS A 693 -27.32 -27.01 15.31
CA HIS A 693 -27.31 -26.54 16.68
C HIS A 693 -26.23 -27.27 17.48
N THR A 694 -25.73 -26.63 18.52
CA THR A 694 -24.69 -27.19 19.39
C THR A 694 -25.18 -27.16 20.83
N THR A 695 -25.16 -28.31 21.49
CA THR A 695 -25.31 -28.45 22.94
C THR A 695 -23.96 -28.79 23.56
N ALA A 696 -23.88 -28.88 24.87
CA ALA A 696 -22.64 -29.28 25.59
C ALA A 696 -22.10 -30.68 25.17
N THR A 697 -22.98 -31.61 24.78
CA THR A 697 -22.63 -32.99 24.53
C THR A 697 -23.00 -33.51 23.14
N GLN A 698 -23.72 -32.69 22.35
CA GLN A 698 -24.22 -33.12 21.04
C GLN A 698 -24.21 -32.02 20.00
N TRP A 699 -23.96 -32.39 18.74
CA TRP A 699 -24.22 -31.55 17.57
C TRP A 699 -25.54 -32.05 16.94
N GLN A 700 -26.50 -31.14 16.80
CA GLN A 700 -27.84 -31.42 16.31
C GLN A 700 -27.99 -30.88 14.89
N ILE A 701 -28.62 -31.68 14.04
CA ILE A 701 -28.92 -31.38 12.64
C ILE A 701 -30.43 -31.45 12.48
N LEU A 702 -31.06 -30.31 12.22
CA LEU A 702 -32.51 -30.23 11.96
C LEU A 702 -32.74 -30.04 10.45
N PHE A 703 -33.44 -30.99 9.81
CA PHE A 703 -33.77 -30.92 8.39
C PHE A 703 -34.93 -29.94 8.13
N ASN A 704 -34.68 -28.94 7.30
CA ASN A 704 -35.67 -27.89 6.98
C ASN A 704 -36.63 -28.28 5.85
N ASN A 705 -36.23 -29.27 5.03
CA ASN A 705 -37.02 -29.74 3.88
C ASN A 705 -36.98 -31.26 3.84
N PRO A 706 -38.03 -31.93 3.26
CA PRO A 706 -38.02 -33.33 3.04
C PRO A 706 -36.99 -33.74 1.98
N GLU A 707 -36.19 -34.77 2.27
CA GLU A 707 -35.10 -35.22 1.38
C GLU A 707 -35.20 -36.74 1.19
N ARG A 708 -34.94 -37.20 -0.05
CA ARG A 708 -34.90 -38.64 -0.32
C ARG A 708 -33.72 -39.34 0.35
N THR A 709 -32.57 -38.68 0.30
CA THR A 709 -31.34 -39.17 0.91
C THR A 709 -30.50 -37.97 1.38
N ALA A 710 -29.80 -38.14 2.49
CA ALA A 710 -28.75 -37.21 2.94
C ALA A 710 -27.54 -38.00 3.45
N THR A 711 -26.37 -37.39 3.27
CA THR A 711 -25.14 -37.85 3.89
C THR A 711 -24.69 -36.80 4.89
N ILE A 712 -24.53 -37.23 6.15
CA ILE A 712 -23.95 -36.42 7.22
C ILE A 712 -22.50 -36.87 7.38
N GLU A 713 -21.56 -35.94 7.43
CA GLU A 713 -20.14 -36.24 7.58
C GLU A 713 -19.49 -35.25 8.55
N VAL A 714 -18.67 -35.76 9.47
CA VAL A 714 -17.80 -34.97 10.35
C VAL A 714 -16.37 -35.18 9.91
N MET A 715 -15.69 -34.09 9.61
CA MET A 715 -14.30 -34.11 9.16
C MET A 715 -13.39 -33.33 10.11
N SER A 716 -12.14 -33.73 10.21
CA SER A 716 -11.07 -32.94 10.78
C SER A 716 -10.66 -31.80 9.81
N LEU A 717 -9.93 -30.80 10.32
CA LEU A 717 -9.51 -29.62 9.50
C LEU A 717 -8.57 -29.97 8.33
N ASP A 718 -7.91 -31.14 8.37
CA ASP A 718 -7.10 -31.67 7.28
C ASP A 718 -7.91 -32.44 6.23
N GLY A 719 -9.25 -32.47 6.38
CA GLY A 719 -10.19 -33.08 5.43
C GLY A 719 -10.42 -34.58 5.64
N ARG A 720 -9.88 -35.17 6.68
CA ARG A 720 -10.10 -36.60 7.00
C ARG A 720 -11.51 -36.81 7.57
N SER A 721 -12.30 -37.72 6.98
CA SER A 721 -13.60 -38.11 7.47
C SER A 721 -13.47 -38.92 8.78
N LEU A 722 -14.12 -38.45 9.84
CA LEU A 722 -14.10 -39.03 11.17
C LEU A 722 -15.42 -39.74 11.53
N TYR A 723 -16.51 -39.27 10.90
CA TYR A 723 -17.84 -39.84 11.06
C TYR A 723 -18.60 -39.63 9.75
N ARG A 724 -19.35 -40.65 9.35
CA ARG A 724 -20.23 -40.61 8.18
C ARG A 724 -21.48 -41.40 8.41
N GLN A 725 -22.64 -40.81 8.12
CA GLN A 725 -23.94 -41.43 8.21
C GLN A 725 -24.76 -41.13 6.96
N GLN A 726 -25.37 -42.13 6.38
CA GLN A 726 -26.33 -41.98 5.30
C GLN A 726 -27.75 -42.16 5.85
N LEU A 727 -28.64 -41.30 5.42
CA LEU A 727 -30.05 -41.25 5.77
C LEU A 727 -30.90 -41.38 4.50
N SER A 728 -32.06 -41.98 4.64
CA SER A 728 -33.07 -42.11 3.57
C SER A 728 -34.46 -41.74 4.09
N SER A 729 -35.30 -41.20 3.23
CA SER A 729 -36.69 -40.83 3.56
C SER A 729 -36.80 -39.87 4.74
N ILE A 730 -36.12 -38.72 4.62
CA ILE A 730 -36.05 -37.67 5.65
C ILE A 730 -37.27 -36.76 5.49
N ALA A 731 -38.01 -36.51 6.57
CA ALA A 731 -39.11 -35.57 6.63
C ALA A 731 -38.62 -34.16 7.06
N GLN A 732 -39.38 -33.12 6.73
CA GLN A 732 -39.14 -31.79 7.32
C GLN A 732 -39.34 -31.86 8.84
N GLY A 733 -38.37 -31.33 9.59
CA GLY A 733 -38.36 -31.37 11.04
C GLY A 733 -37.66 -32.57 11.64
N ASP A 734 -37.17 -33.54 10.82
CA ASP A 734 -36.37 -34.63 11.33
C ASP A 734 -35.06 -34.11 11.92
N GLU A 735 -34.68 -34.64 13.06
CA GLU A 735 -33.50 -34.27 13.82
C GLU A 735 -32.51 -35.44 13.93
N VAL A 736 -31.24 -35.13 13.67
CA VAL A 736 -30.15 -36.10 13.87
C VAL A 736 -29.16 -35.51 14.89
N ASN A 737 -28.91 -36.31 15.92
CA ASN A 737 -28.00 -35.97 17.01
C ASN A 737 -26.68 -36.74 16.87
N ILE A 738 -25.56 -36.04 16.90
CA ILE A 738 -24.21 -36.59 16.90
C ILE A 738 -23.60 -36.31 18.27
N ASP A 739 -23.32 -37.38 19.00
CA ASP A 739 -22.66 -37.34 20.30
C ASP A 739 -21.20 -36.87 20.15
N THR A 740 -20.85 -35.78 20.83
CA THR A 740 -19.53 -35.16 20.75
C THR A 740 -18.45 -35.91 21.50
N ASP A 741 -18.81 -36.84 22.41
CA ASP A 741 -17.84 -37.64 23.16
C ASP A 741 -17.02 -38.61 22.29
N ARG A 742 -17.46 -38.81 21.05
CA ARG A 742 -16.71 -39.58 20.03
C ARG A 742 -15.48 -38.86 19.49
N PHE A 743 -15.34 -37.56 19.72
CA PHE A 743 -14.28 -36.73 19.15
C PHE A 743 -13.40 -36.18 20.27
N THR A 744 -12.12 -35.94 20.00
CA THR A 744 -11.23 -35.23 20.92
C THR A 744 -11.57 -33.73 20.96
N PRO A 745 -11.28 -32.97 22.04
CA PRO A 745 -11.41 -31.55 22.04
C PRO A 745 -10.71 -30.92 20.82
N GLY A 746 -11.41 -30.05 20.07
CA GLY A 746 -10.90 -29.49 18.84
C GLY A 746 -11.95 -28.90 17.92
N VAL A 747 -11.52 -28.59 16.69
CA VAL A 747 -12.35 -27.98 15.65
C VAL A 747 -12.62 -28.99 14.54
N TYR A 748 -13.89 -29.09 14.12
CA TYR A 748 -14.38 -30.05 13.14
C TYR A 748 -15.24 -29.33 12.09
N VAL A 749 -15.45 -29.96 10.96
CA VAL A 749 -16.41 -29.56 9.92
C VAL A 749 -17.53 -30.59 9.89
N LEU A 750 -18.75 -30.17 10.23
CA LEU A 750 -19.98 -30.99 10.10
C LEU A 750 -20.64 -30.61 8.76
N GLN A 751 -20.82 -31.58 7.90
CA GLN A 751 -21.36 -31.42 6.56
C GLN A 751 -22.61 -32.25 6.35
N VAL A 752 -23.62 -31.68 5.71
CA VAL A 752 -24.81 -32.36 5.21
C VAL A 752 -24.88 -32.20 3.70
N SER A 753 -24.98 -33.32 2.99
CA SER A 753 -25.12 -33.37 1.54
C SER A 753 -26.43 -34.09 1.18
N THR A 754 -27.30 -33.44 0.42
CA THR A 754 -28.55 -33.99 -0.14
C THR A 754 -28.42 -34.11 -1.66
N SER A 755 -29.47 -34.56 -2.33
CA SER A 755 -29.49 -34.67 -3.79
C SER A 755 -29.43 -33.32 -4.51
N GLY A 756 -29.85 -32.25 -3.84
CA GLY A 756 -29.95 -30.89 -4.42
C GLY A 756 -29.06 -29.83 -3.76
N ALA A 757 -28.45 -30.13 -2.62
CA ALA A 757 -27.70 -29.14 -1.86
C ALA A 757 -26.62 -29.77 -0.98
N LYS A 758 -25.62 -28.97 -0.67
CA LYS A 758 -24.54 -29.32 0.28
C LYS A 758 -24.29 -28.14 1.19
N ILE A 759 -24.40 -28.37 2.51
CA ILE A 759 -24.09 -27.36 3.53
C ILE A 759 -23.08 -27.92 4.52
N ALA A 760 -22.28 -27.04 5.11
CA ALA A 760 -21.37 -27.41 6.20
C ALA A 760 -21.22 -26.29 7.21
N GLN A 761 -20.91 -26.67 8.43
CA GLN A 761 -20.67 -25.74 9.53
C GLN A 761 -19.44 -26.17 10.32
N LYS A 762 -18.67 -25.18 10.78
CA LYS A 762 -17.60 -25.40 11.75
C LYS A 762 -18.20 -25.68 13.10
N MET A 763 -17.82 -26.80 13.69
CA MET A 763 -18.21 -27.21 15.01
C MET A 763 -16.99 -27.23 15.94
N VAL A 764 -17.19 -26.83 17.19
CA VAL A 764 -16.14 -26.85 18.20
C VAL A 764 -16.55 -27.81 19.31
N ARG A 765 -15.68 -28.77 19.64
CA ARG A 765 -15.76 -29.55 20.87
C ARG A 765 -14.81 -28.91 21.88
N GLN A 766 -15.34 -28.47 23.00
CA GLN A 766 -14.58 -27.96 24.15
C GLN A 766 -13.95 -29.10 24.95
#